data_8ae7706cc9db3ff22332dd2b05f8e543
#
_entry.id   8ae7706cc9db3ff22332dd2b05f8e543
#
_cell.length_a   1.000
_cell.length_b   1.000
_cell.length_c   1.000
_cell.angle_alpha   90.00
_cell.angle_beta   90.00
_cell.angle_gamma   90.00
#
_symmetry.space_group_name_H-M   'P 1'
#
loop_
_entity.id
_entity.type
_entity.pdbx_description
1 polymer ?
#
loop_
_entity_poly.entity_id
_entity_poly.type
_entity_poly.pdbx_seq_one_letter_code
_entity_poly.pdbx_strand_id
1 'polypeptide(L)'
;MRSNEKNLNRITIASLLVALGIIYGDIGTSPLYVLKAVIGERQIEPILVYGGVSLIFWTLVFQTTIKYIILTLRADNQGEGGVFSLYALVRRYSKYLVIPTILGATTLLADGIITPPISVASAIEGLNSVSGLEKIIVPGNMLTIGIVIAIISGLFFFQRFGTQAIGRTFGPIMAIWFTMLLVCGGAQIIHHPDVLKAFSPHYGYDLLVHYPHGFWLLGAVFLCTTGAEALYSDLGHCGIKNIRITWIFVKLSLVINYAGQAAWIMHQHIPALNGANPFFEMMPNWFLLPSIIIATAATIIASQALISGSFTLICEAMNLNFWPRVTIRQPSEMKGQIYIPSVNSILWFGCVLMVLYFRSSSAMEAAYGFSITVAMMMTTVLLNYYLLFRLKWKQAYVALIIGVFAVIEISFFVANVAKIKERWMFLFFELFIFMTMYTWYFARKINNRFVKFVDIGKHTPQLVELSADDSIPKFSTHLIYLSKADSRSQIEDKVIRSIFAKKPKRADVYWFVHINRTEEPYTLRYDVSELVDDKVIKINIHIGFRIQPKTEYYFKKIVQELVNEKELNLHIRPDGSTKYNPEPDFKFVVIEKFLSVENEFSIRDGLLLQAYFKLKNLGLSDEKAFGLDKSDVVTEQIPLVYHPIQNVELERIRTRNYL
;
A
#
# COMPACT_ATOMS: atom_id res chain seq x y z
N MET A 1 12.28 20.39 -7.88
CA MET A 1 11.32 19.26 -7.99
C MET A 1 10.72 19.10 -9.39
N ARG A 2 10.31 20.16 -10.09
CA ARG A 2 9.79 20.06 -11.49
C ARG A 2 10.78 19.50 -12.52
N SER A 3 12.09 19.48 -12.26
CA SER A 3 13.08 18.90 -13.16
C SER A 3 13.07 17.36 -13.19
N ASN A 4 12.67 16.69 -12.10
CA ASN A 4 12.61 15.22 -12.04
C ASN A 4 11.37 14.65 -12.76
N GLU A 5 10.21 15.34 -12.73
CA GLU A 5 9.02 14.93 -13.49
C GLU A 5 9.26 14.93 -15.00
N LYS A 6 10.05 15.89 -15.49
CA LYS A 6 10.45 15.92 -16.91
C LYS A 6 11.35 14.74 -17.32
N ASN A 7 12.13 14.17 -16.38
CA ASN A 7 13.02 13.05 -16.68
C ASN A 7 12.30 11.68 -16.66
N LEU A 8 11.31 11.47 -15.81
CA LEU A 8 10.52 10.22 -15.73
C LEU A 8 9.66 9.96 -16.98
N ASN A 9 9.21 11.01 -17.66
CA ASN A 9 8.41 10.91 -18.88
C ASN A 9 9.25 10.91 -20.17
N ARG A 10 10.59 10.90 -20.09
CA ARG A 10 11.44 10.70 -21.27
C ARG A 10 11.39 9.24 -21.72
N ILE A 11 11.00 9.04 -22.96
CA ILE A 11 11.01 7.73 -23.60
C ILE A 11 12.44 7.42 -24.03
N THR A 12 13.07 6.47 -23.35
CA THR A 12 14.38 5.91 -23.69
C THR A 12 14.33 4.39 -23.56
N ILE A 13 15.18 3.66 -24.24
CA ILE A 13 15.29 2.21 -24.10
C ILE A 13 15.50 1.82 -22.64
N ALA A 14 16.33 2.56 -21.92
CA ALA A 14 16.56 2.31 -20.49
C ALA A 14 15.29 2.51 -19.64
N SER A 15 14.49 3.57 -19.89
CA SER A 15 13.24 3.79 -19.15
C SER A 15 12.16 2.74 -19.48
N LEU A 16 12.13 2.26 -20.73
CA LEU A 16 11.22 1.16 -21.12
C LEU A 16 11.64 -0.16 -20.46
N LEU A 17 12.94 -0.48 -20.40
CA LEU A 17 13.42 -1.66 -19.68
C LEU A 17 13.13 -1.59 -18.18
N VAL A 18 13.31 -0.43 -17.55
CA VAL A 18 12.96 -0.21 -16.15
C VAL A 18 11.47 -0.46 -15.92
N ALA A 19 10.60 0.05 -16.81
CA ALA A 19 9.16 -0.17 -16.74
C ALA A 19 8.81 -1.67 -16.88
N LEU A 20 9.46 -2.39 -17.80
CA LEU A 20 9.28 -3.84 -17.95
C LEU A 20 9.64 -4.60 -16.67
N GLY A 21 10.75 -4.23 -16.03
CA GLY A 21 11.25 -4.92 -14.85
C GLY A 21 10.45 -4.68 -13.57
N ILE A 22 9.89 -3.49 -13.41
CA ILE A 22 9.21 -3.11 -12.15
C ILE A 22 7.71 -3.45 -12.21
N ILE A 23 7.05 -3.17 -13.34
CA ILE A 23 5.58 -3.11 -13.39
C ILE A 23 4.93 -4.43 -13.77
N TYR A 24 5.53 -5.16 -14.71
CA TYR A 24 4.86 -6.30 -15.36
C TYR A 24 5.28 -7.65 -14.81
N GLY A 25 5.90 -7.69 -13.63
CA GLY A 25 6.31 -8.95 -13.01
C GLY A 25 5.13 -9.89 -12.78
N ASP A 26 4.14 -9.45 -12.05
CA ASP A 26 3.00 -10.27 -11.64
C ASP A 26 2.11 -10.66 -12.83
N ILE A 27 1.65 -9.70 -13.62
CA ILE A 27 0.84 -10.01 -14.82
C ILE A 27 1.62 -10.85 -15.84
N GLY A 28 2.95 -10.70 -15.88
CA GLY A 28 3.83 -11.46 -16.77
C GLY A 28 3.97 -12.92 -16.38
N THR A 29 3.82 -13.27 -15.11
CA THR A 29 3.95 -14.67 -14.64
C THR A 29 2.64 -15.44 -14.67
N SER A 30 1.51 -14.79 -14.91
CA SER A 30 0.18 -15.42 -15.03
C SER A 30 0.11 -16.55 -16.06
N PRO A 31 0.80 -16.53 -17.23
CA PRO A 31 0.81 -17.65 -18.17
C PRO A 31 1.29 -18.98 -17.60
N LEU A 32 2.06 -18.97 -16.50
CA LEU A 32 2.54 -20.19 -15.85
C LEU A 32 1.42 -21.05 -15.27
N TYR A 33 0.25 -20.44 -14.96
CA TYR A 33 -0.81 -21.17 -14.25
C TYR A 33 -2.23 -20.93 -14.77
N VAL A 34 -2.51 -19.80 -15.44
CA VAL A 34 -3.90 -19.44 -15.78
C VAL A 34 -4.59 -20.43 -16.71
N LEU A 35 -3.98 -20.82 -17.83
CA LEU A 35 -4.64 -21.74 -18.76
C LEU A 35 -4.78 -23.15 -18.15
N LYS A 36 -3.78 -23.59 -17.37
CA LYS A 36 -3.89 -24.81 -16.56
C LYS A 36 -5.09 -24.76 -15.62
N ALA A 37 -5.29 -23.63 -14.92
CA ALA A 37 -6.41 -23.43 -14.00
C ALA A 37 -7.79 -23.38 -14.71
N VAL A 38 -7.85 -22.83 -15.92
CA VAL A 38 -9.08 -22.78 -16.73
C VAL A 38 -9.48 -24.17 -17.20
N ILE A 39 -8.54 -24.97 -17.69
CA ILE A 39 -8.81 -26.32 -18.19
C ILE A 39 -8.97 -27.30 -17.01
N GLY A 40 -8.07 -27.26 -16.03
CA GLY A 40 -8.06 -28.16 -14.88
C GLY A 40 -8.00 -29.62 -15.28
N GLU A 41 -8.73 -30.47 -14.56
CA GLU A 41 -8.84 -31.93 -14.83
C GLU A 41 -10.04 -32.28 -15.74
N ARG A 42 -10.57 -31.28 -16.48
CA ARG A 42 -11.72 -31.48 -17.35
C ARG A 42 -11.32 -32.16 -18.67
N GLN A 43 -12.30 -32.80 -19.28
CA GLN A 43 -12.12 -33.30 -20.65
C GLN A 43 -11.85 -32.12 -21.58
N ILE A 44 -10.82 -32.26 -22.42
CA ILE A 44 -10.40 -31.23 -23.36
C ILE A 44 -11.34 -31.25 -24.56
N GLU A 45 -12.13 -30.20 -24.69
CA GLU A 45 -13.03 -29.95 -25.81
C GLU A 45 -12.66 -28.61 -26.47
N PRO A 46 -12.86 -28.44 -27.79
CA PRO A 46 -12.57 -27.19 -28.48
C PRO A 46 -13.27 -25.98 -27.87
N ILE A 47 -14.51 -26.16 -27.39
CA ILE A 47 -15.28 -25.10 -26.74
C ILE A 47 -14.60 -24.62 -25.44
N LEU A 48 -14.02 -25.54 -24.65
CA LEU A 48 -13.30 -25.22 -23.42
C LEU A 48 -12.00 -24.44 -23.70
N VAL A 49 -11.22 -24.93 -24.70
CA VAL A 49 -9.91 -24.34 -25.00
C VAL A 49 -10.06 -22.99 -25.71
N TYR A 50 -10.84 -22.91 -26.79
CA TYR A 50 -11.03 -21.66 -27.53
C TYR A 50 -11.82 -20.64 -26.72
N GLY A 51 -12.85 -21.08 -25.98
CA GLY A 51 -13.62 -20.22 -25.09
C GLY A 51 -12.78 -19.69 -23.94
N GLY A 52 -11.90 -20.50 -23.34
CA GLY A 52 -10.96 -20.09 -22.32
C GLY A 52 -10.02 -18.98 -22.80
N VAL A 53 -9.39 -19.17 -23.96
CA VAL A 53 -8.51 -18.14 -24.57
C VAL A 53 -9.29 -16.87 -24.93
N SER A 54 -10.51 -17.02 -25.46
CA SER A 54 -11.38 -15.89 -25.77
C SER A 54 -11.67 -15.05 -24.52
N LEU A 55 -12.07 -15.69 -23.44
CA LEU A 55 -12.35 -15.00 -22.18
C LEU A 55 -11.09 -14.33 -21.60
N ILE A 56 -9.93 -14.99 -21.65
CA ILE A 56 -8.64 -14.41 -21.24
C ILE A 56 -8.32 -13.16 -22.06
N PHE A 57 -8.43 -13.26 -23.40
CA PHE A 57 -8.15 -12.14 -24.30
C PHE A 57 -9.04 -10.93 -24.01
N TRP A 58 -10.35 -11.13 -23.94
CA TRP A 58 -11.29 -10.03 -23.70
C TRP A 58 -11.20 -9.48 -22.28
N THR A 59 -10.86 -10.30 -21.31
CA THR A 59 -10.59 -9.85 -19.94
C THR A 59 -9.36 -8.93 -19.89
N LEU A 60 -8.25 -9.29 -20.55
CA LEU A 60 -7.08 -8.42 -20.71
C LEU A 60 -7.41 -7.12 -21.45
N VAL A 61 -8.31 -7.16 -22.43
CA VAL A 61 -8.78 -5.95 -23.13
C VAL A 61 -9.57 -5.06 -22.21
N PHE A 62 -10.63 -5.55 -21.57
CA PHE A 62 -11.53 -4.71 -20.77
C PHE A 62 -10.94 -4.33 -19.43
N GLN A 63 -10.44 -5.28 -18.66
CA GLN A 63 -9.98 -5.02 -17.31
C GLN A 63 -8.58 -4.38 -17.30
N THR A 64 -7.60 -4.94 -18.00
CA THR A 64 -6.25 -4.39 -17.94
C THR A 64 -6.07 -3.20 -18.89
N THR A 65 -6.41 -3.37 -20.19
CA THR A 65 -6.12 -2.31 -21.18
C THR A 65 -7.05 -1.11 -20.99
N ILE A 66 -8.37 -1.31 -21.04
CA ILE A 66 -9.31 -0.17 -21.01
C ILE A 66 -9.39 0.41 -19.61
N LYS A 67 -9.64 -0.41 -18.57
CA LYS A 67 -9.82 0.08 -17.22
C LYS A 67 -8.52 0.65 -16.65
N TYR A 68 -7.42 -0.12 -16.62
CA TYR A 68 -6.19 0.34 -15.96
C TYR A 68 -5.33 1.24 -16.85
N ILE A 69 -4.90 0.77 -18.04
CA ILE A 69 -3.92 1.50 -18.87
C ILE A 69 -4.53 2.78 -19.48
N ILE A 70 -5.79 2.76 -19.90
CA ILE A 70 -6.41 3.92 -20.55
C ILE A 70 -7.07 4.85 -19.52
N LEU A 71 -7.88 4.32 -18.59
CA LEU A 71 -8.69 5.14 -17.67
C LEU A 71 -8.00 5.39 -16.34
N THR A 72 -7.62 4.34 -15.58
CA THR A 72 -7.13 4.49 -14.21
C THR A 72 -5.78 5.20 -14.16
N LEU A 73 -4.87 4.96 -15.10
CA LEU A 73 -3.61 5.69 -15.18
C LEU A 73 -3.77 7.21 -15.41
N ARG A 74 -4.98 7.70 -15.78
CA ARG A 74 -5.26 9.14 -15.81
C ARG A 74 -5.46 9.73 -14.43
N ALA A 75 -5.78 8.91 -13.45
CA ALA A 75 -5.91 9.33 -12.06
C ALA A 75 -4.52 9.44 -11.41
N ASP A 76 -3.72 10.28 -11.99
CA ASP A 76 -2.37 10.66 -11.57
C ASP A 76 -2.45 11.78 -10.53
N ASN A 77 -1.85 11.55 -9.37
CA ASN A 77 -1.70 12.57 -8.33
C ASN A 77 -0.22 13.01 -8.28
N GLN A 78 0.16 13.96 -9.13
CA GLN A 78 1.53 14.48 -9.26
C GLN A 78 2.58 13.35 -9.50
N GLY A 79 2.28 12.46 -10.42
CA GLY A 79 3.13 11.32 -10.74
C GLY A 79 2.82 10.05 -9.92
N GLU A 80 2.02 10.10 -8.87
CA GLU A 80 1.73 8.96 -8.02
C GLU A 80 0.38 8.31 -8.35
N GLY A 81 0.35 6.96 -8.32
CA GLY A 81 -0.84 6.14 -8.52
C GLY A 81 -1.20 5.31 -7.28
N GLY A 82 -2.05 4.30 -7.47
CA GLY A 82 -2.49 3.39 -6.43
C GLY A 82 -3.75 3.84 -5.69
N VAL A 83 -4.28 2.93 -4.87
CA VAL A 83 -5.56 3.11 -4.18
C VAL A 83 -5.59 4.33 -3.26
N PHE A 84 -4.49 4.63 -2.55
CA PHE A 84 -4.40 5.78 -1.67
C PHE A 84 -4.26 7.11 -2.42
N SER A 85 -3.54 7.13 -3.53
CA SER A 85 -3.47 8.30 -4.41
C SER A 85 -4.83 8.61 -5.02
N LEU A 86 -5.55 7.59 -5.50
CA LEU A 86 -6.91 7.73 -6.01
C LEU A 86 -7.87 8.23 -4.93
N TYR A 87 -7.79 7.67 -3.72
CA TYR A 87 -8.56 8.16 -2.57
C TYR A 87 -8.26 9.62 -2.25
N ALA A 88 -6.99 10.03 -2.21
CA ALA A 88 -6.60 11.42 -1.95
C ALA A 88 -7.25 12.39 -2.94
N LEU A 89 -7.39 12.01 -4.23
CA LEU A 89 -8.04 12.81 -5.27
C LEU A 89 -9.56 12.95 -5.08
N VAL A 90 -10.22 11.96 -4.45
CA VAL A 90 -11.69 11.89 -4.37
C VAL A 90 -12.27 12.02 -2.96
N ARG A 91 -11.48 11.93 -1.89
CA ARG A 91 -11.95 11.88 -0.49
C ARG A 91 -12.86 13.04 -0.06
N ARG A 92 -12.68 14.21 -0.67
CA ARG A 92 -13.46 15.41 -0.37
C ARG A 92 -14.93 15.32 -0.84
N TYR A 93 -15.24 14.43 -1.78
CA TYR A 93 -16.56 14.30 -2.34
C TYR A 93 -17.48 13.38 -1.54
N SER A 94 -16.92 12.40 -0.81
CA SER A 94 -17.71 11.54 0.07
C SER A 94 -16.87 10.93 1.20
N LYS A 95 -17.39 11.03 2.43
CA LYS A 95 -16.79 10.41 3.62
C LYS A 95 -16.86 8.89 3.62
N TYR A 96 -17.73 8.29 2.81
CA TYR A 96 -17.91 6.85 2.72
C TYR A 96 -16.82 6.16 1.90
N LEU A 97 -16.06 6.91 1.09
CA LEU A 97 -14.97 6.37 0.26
C LEU A 97 -13.81 5.77 1.06
N VAL A 98 -13.79 6.01 2.36
CA VAL A 98 -12.84 5.39 3.29
C VAL A 98 -12.96 3.87 3.27
N ILE A 99 -14.17 3.30 3.24
CA ILE A 99 -14.37 1.86 3.30
C ILE A 99 -13.83 1.15 2.04
N PRO A 100 -14.21 1.57 0.81
CA PRO A 100 -13.57 1.04 -0.40
C PRO A 100 -12.06 1.16 -0.41
N THR A 101 -11.52 2.26 0.13
CA THR A 101 -10.07 2.47 0.20
C THR A 101 -9.39 1.47 1.15
N ILE A 102 -9.96 1.25 2.35
CA ILE A 102 -9.43 0.26 3.30
C ILE A 102 -9.51 -1.15 2.70
N LEU A 103 -10.65 -1.51 2.09
CA LEU A 103 -10.81 -2.82 1.45
C LEU A 103 -9.80 -3.01 0.31
N GLY A 104 -9.68 -2.05 -0.62
CA GLY A 104 -8.73 -2.14 -1.72
C GLY A 104 -7.27 -2.19 -1.27
N ALA A 105 -6.90 -1.41 -0.24
CA ALA A 105 -5.55 -1.46 0.31
C ALA A 105 -5.26 -2.77 1.05
N THR A 106 -6.26 -3.30 1.78
CA THR A 106 -6.15 -4.59 2.48
C THR A 106 -5.90 -5.73 1.53
N THR A 107 -6.71 -5.83 0.47
CA THR A 107 -6.62 -6.90 -0.52
C THR A 107 -5.31 -6.82 -1.30
N LEU A 108 -4.82 -5.60 -1.59
CA LEU A 108 -3.53 -5.41 -2.24
C LEU A 108 -2.34 -5.82 -1.34
N LEU A 109 -2.44 -5.61 -0.02
CA LEU A 109 -1.42 -6.10 0.93
C LEU A 109 -1.48 -7.62 1.09
N ALA A 110 -2.68 -8.20 1.10
CA ALA A 110 -2.87 -9.64 1.17
C ALA A 110 -2.36 -10.34 -0.11
N ASP A 111 -2.42 -9.67 -1.25
CA ASP A 111 -1.79 -10.09 -2.50
C ASP A 111 -0.28 -10.31 -2.32
N GLY A 112 0.40 -9.43 -1.58
CA GLY A 112 1.80 -9.60 -1.21
C GLY A 112 2.13 -10.84 -0.38
N ILE A 113 1.12 -11.54 0.17
CA ILE A 113 1.28 -12.79 0.94
C ILE A 113 1.10 -14.03 0.04
N ILE A 114 0.24 -13.97 -0.97
CA ILE A 114 -0.12 -15.15 -1.75
C ILE A 114 0.57 -15.22 -3.12
N THR A 115 0.83 -14.10 -3.76
CA THR A 115 1.44 -14.04 -5.11
C THR A 115 2.88 -14.56 -5.16
N PRO A 116 3.80 -14.22 -4.23
CA PRO A 116 5.13 -14.80 -4.24
C PRO A 116 5.13 -16.34 -4.13
N PRO A 117 4.37 -16.96 -3.19
CA PRO A 117 4.20 -18.40 -3.14
C PRO A 117 3.70 -19.04 -4.44
N ILE A 118 2.63 -18.52 -5.03
CA ILE A 118 2.03 -19.10 -6.26
C ILE A 118 3.03 -19.07 -7.40
N SER A 119 3.62 -17.90 -7.64
CA SER A 119 4.50 -17.69 -8.80
C SER A 119 5.77 -18.54 -8.69
N VAL A 120 6.40 -18.56 -7.52
CA VAL A 120 7.62 -19.37 -7.28
C VAL A 120 7.29 -20.87 -7.32
N ALA A 121 6.17 -21.28 -6.69
CA ALA A 121 5.75 -22.68 -6.72
C ALA A 121 5.47 -23.15 -8.16
N SER A 122 4.72 -22.39 -8.96
CA SER A 122 4.42 -22.71 -10.36
C SER A 122 5.67 -22.87 -11.22
N ALA A 123 6.69 -22.03 -11.00
CA ALA A 123 7.95 -22.13 -11.72
C ALA A 123 8.76 -23.38 -11.31
N ILE A 124 8.83 -23.69 -10.01
CA ILE A 124 9.55 -24.85 -9.48
C ILE A 124 8.83 -26.17 -9.84
N GLU A 125 7.48 -26.18 -9.79
CA GLU A 125 6.68 -27.32 -10.21
C GLU A 125 6.90 -27.66 -11.70
N GLY A 126 7.34 -26.68 -12.52
CA GLY A 126 7.74 -26.91 -13.91
C GLY A 126 8.91 -27.90 -14.07
N LEU A 127 9.75 -28.07 -13.04
CA LEU A 127 10.82 -29.10 -13.03
C LEU A 127 10.27 -30.53 -13.11
N ASN A 128 8.99 -30.75 -12.79
CA ASN A 128 8.34 -32.04 -12.97
C ASN A 128 8.28 -32.50 -14.45
N SER A 129 8.26 -31.55 -15.38
CA SER A 129 8.28 -31.85 -16.83
C SER A 129 9.69 -32.23 -17.36
N VAL A 130 10.74 -32.13 -16.51
CA VAL A 130 12.10 -32.47 -16.90
C VAL A 130 12.37 -33.98 -16.68
N SER A 131 12.79 -34.69 -17.71
CA SER A 131 13.14 -36.12 -17.65
C SER A 131 14.13 -36.38 -16.52
N GLY A 132 13.77 -37.31 -15.64
CA GLY A 132 14.58 -37.69 -14.46
C GLY A 132 14.28 -36.91 -13.18
N LEU A 133 13.57 -35.79 -13.23
CA LEU A 133 13.10 -35.03 -12.06
C LEU A 133 11.62 -35.26 -11.73
N GLU A 134 10.87 -35.92 -12.58
CA GLU A 134 9.43 -36.19 -12.47
C GLU A 134 9.01 -36.82 -11.13
N LYS A 135 9.85 -37.73 -10.61
CA LYS A 135 9.59 -38.42 -9.34
C LYS A 135 10.11 -37.66 -8.11
N ILE A 136 10.97 -36.68 -8.31
CA ILE A 136 11.65 -35.92 -7.24
C ILE A 136 10.87 -34.64 -6.93
N ILE A 137 10.51 -33.91 -7.99
CA ILE A 137 9.79 -32.63 -7.88
C ILE A 137 8.32 -32.86 -8.18
N VAL A 138 7.57 -33.25 -7.18
CA VAL A 138 6.12 -33.47 -7.29
C VAL A 138 5.40 -32.33 -6.55
N PRO A 139 4.35 -31.73 -7.14
CA PRO A 139 3.52 -30.75 -6.42
C PRO A 139 3.05 -31.29 -5.06
N GLY A 140 3.27 -30.55 -3.99
CA GLY A 140 2.90 -30.96 -2.63
C GLY A 140 3.93 -31.84 -1.90
N ASN A 141 5.02 -32.25 -2.52
CA ASN A 141 6.11 -32.99 -1.87
C ASN A 141 6.93 -32.03 -0.97
N MET A 142 7.43 -32.56 0.16
CA MET A 142 8.22 -31.79 1.13
C MET A 142 9.50 -31.18 0.53
N LEU A 143 10.11 -31.82 -0.45
CA LEU A 143 11.30 -31.27 -1.13
C LEU A 143 10.92 -30.03 -1.96
N THR A 144 9.83 -30.11 -2.75
CA THR A 144 9.33 -28.99 -3.54
C THR A 144 8.93 -27.81 -2.65
N ILE A 145 8.20 -28.10 -1.55
CA ILE A 145 7.83 -27.12 -0.53
C ILE A 145 9.08 -26.47 0.07
N GLY A 146 10.10 -27.27 0.43
CA GLY A 146 11.35 -26.76 1.01
C GLY A 146 12.11 -25.84 0.07
N ILE A 147 12.18 -26.15 -1.22
CA ILE A 147 12.82 -25.31 -2.23
C ILE A 147 12.08 -23.97 -2.37
N VAL A 148 10.75 -24.01 -2.46
CA VAL A 148 9.91 -22.79 -2.56
C VAL A 148 10.08 -21.91 -1.31
N ILE A 149 10.06 -22.48 -0.10
CA ILE A 149 10.29 -21.74 1.14
C ILE A 149 11.70 -21.15 1.19
N ALA A 150 12.72 -21.89 0.73
CA ALA A 150 14.10 -21.40 0.69
C ALA A 150 14.25 -20.19 -0.24
N ILE A 151 13.66 -20.23 -1.44
CA ILE A 151 13.66 -19.11 -2.38
C ILE A 151 12.94 -17.90 -1.79
N ILE A 152 11.73 -18.09 -1.25
CA ILE A 152 10.94 -17.02 -0.62
C ILE A 152 11.70 -16.42 0.57
N SER A 153 12.26 -17.24 1.45
CA SER A 153 13.04 -16.77 2.61
C SER A 153 14.27 -15.98 2.17
N GLY A 154 14.94 -16.43 1.13
CA GLY A 154 16.04 -15.70 0.49
C GLY A 154 15.60 -14.32 0.01
N LEU A 155 14.46 -14.24 -0.71
CA LEU A 155 13.90 -12.97 -1.19
C LEU A 155 13.65 -11.97 -0.05
N PHE A 156 12.99 -12.40 1.02
CA PHE A 156 12.72 -11.55 2.18
C PHE A 156 13.98 -11.18 2.97
N PHE A 157 14.95 -12.07 3.01
CA PHE A 157 16.24 -11.78 3.64
C PHE A 157 17.02 -10.69 2.90
N PHE A 158 17.05 -10.74 1.56
CA PHE A 158 17.77 -9.76 0.74
C PHE A 158 17.10 -8.39 0.68
N GLN A 159 15.82 -8.25 1.03
CA GLN A 159 15.11 -6.97 1.06
C GLN A 159 15.82 -5.90 1.91
N ARG A 160 16.43 -6.30 3.03
CA ARG A 160 17.11 -5.38 3.94
C ARG A 160 18.32 -4.66 3.35
N PHE A 161 18.92 -5.21 2.28
CA PHE A 161 20.08 -4.62 1.59
C PHE A 161 19.67 -3.67 0.47
N GLY A 162 18.38 -3.58 0.16
CA GLY A 162 17.85 -2.80 -0.96
C GLY A 162 17.97 -3.54 -2.30
N THR A 163 17.14 -3.10 -3.23
CA THR A 163 17.01 -3.73 -4.56
C THR A 163 17.82 -3.04 -5.64
N GLN A 164 18.68 -2.05 -5.28
CA GLN A 164 19.35 -1.18 -6.24
C GLN A 164 20.29 -1.90 -7.21
N ALA A 165 21.12 -2.79 -6.67
CA ALA A 165 22.09 -3.55 -7.49
C ALA A 165 21.39 -4.56 -8.40
N ILE A 166 20.36 -5.23 -7.86
CA ILE A 166 19.61 -6.27 -8.54
C ILE A 166 18.57 -5.67 -9.49
N GLY A 167 17.97 -4.52 -9.15
CA GLY A 167 16.93 -3.87 -9.94
C GLY A 167 17.36 -3.44 -11.36
N ARG A 168 18.65 -3.21 -11.58
CA ARG A 168 19.18 -2.91 -12.93
C ARG A 168 19.08 -4.10 -13.87
N THR A 169 19.09 -5.33 -13.34
CA THR A 169 19.00 -6.57 -14.13
C THR A 169 17.54 -6.98 -14.40
N PHE A 170 16.57 -6.43 -13.66
CA PHE A 170 15.16 -6.80 -13.79
C PHE A 170 14.61 -6.53 -15.20
N GLY A 171 14.90 -5.35 -15.76
CA GLY A 171 14.46 -4.99 -17.08
C GLY A 171 14.91 -5.96 -18.18
N PRO A 172 16.21 -6.20 -18.33
CA PRO A 172 16.75 -7.17 -19.29
C PRO A 172 16.18 -8.58 -19.11
N ILE A 173 16.09 -9.09 -17.88
CA ILE A 173 15.54 -10.43 -17.61
C ILE A 173 14.07 -10.49 -18.01
N MET A 174 13.26 -9.50 -17.66
CA MET A 174 11.86 -9.44 -18.07
C MET A 174 11.69 -9.26 -19.58
N ALA A 175 12.59 -8.56 -20.26
CA ALA A 175 12.58 -8.48 -21.71
C ALA A 175 12.83 -9.86 -22.35
N ILE A 176 13.80 -10.63 -21.82
CA ILE A 176 14.05 -12.02 -22.24
C ILE A 176 12.80 -12.87 -21.98
N TRP A 177 12.19 -12.75 -20.80
CA TRP A 177 10.97 -13.46 -20.41
C TRP A 177 9.82 -13.21 -21.40
N PHE A 178 9.46 -11.94 -21.67
CA PHE A 178 8.37 -11.63 -22.60
C PHE A 178 8.69 -12.02 -24.04
N THR A 179 9.95 -11.92 -24.45
CA THR A 179 10.39 -12.41 -25.76
C THR A 179 10.25 -13.92 -25.85
N MET A 180 10.61 -14.65 -24.80
CA MET A 180 10.41 -16.11 -24.73
C MET A 180 8.92 -16.48 -24.83
N LEU A 181 8.04 -15.77 -24.09
CA LEU A 181 6.59 -15.98 -24.19
C LEU A 181 6.10 -15.80 -25.62
N LEU A 182 6.56 -14.73 -26.30
CA LEU A 182 6.18 -14.39 -27.65
C LEU A 182 6.65 -15.45 -28.67
N VAL A 183 7.92 -15.85 -28.58
CA VAL A 183 8.54 -16.76 -29.54
C VAL A 183 8.00 -18.18 -29.37
N CYS A 184 7.99 -18.70 -28.14
CA CYS A 184 7.52 -20.05 -27.87
C CYS A 184 6.01 -20.20 -28.15
N GLY A 185 5.22 -19.20 -27.76
CA GLY A 185 3.79 -19.19 -28.08
C GLY A 185 3.53 -19.08 -29.59
N GLY A 186 4.26 -18.19 -30.29
CA GLY A 186 4.16 -18.03 -31.73
C GLY A 186 4.52 -19.30 -32.53
N ALA A 187 5.56 -20.00 -32.09
CA ALA A 187 5.98 -21.26 -32.71
C ALA A 187 4.85 -22.31 -32.67
N GLN A 188 4.11 -22.41 -31.55
CA GLN A 188 3.01 -23.38 -31.46
C GLN A 188 1.79 -22.98 -32.29
N ILE A 189 1.52 -21.69 -32.46
CA ILE A 189 0.42 -21.21 -33.32
C ILE A 189 0.64 -21.61 -34.79
N ILE A 190 1.89 -21.69 -35.25
CA ILE A 190 2.21 -22.13 -36.62
C ILE A 190 1.73 -23.56 -36.86
N HIS A 191 1.80 -24.43 -35.83
CA HIS A 191 1.35 -25.83 -35.95
C HIS A 191 -0.18 -25.99 -35.90
N HIS A 192 -0.88 -25.04 -35.24
CA HIS A 192 -2.34 -25.06 -35.15
C HIS A 192 -2.93 -23.64 -35.26
N PRO A 193 -2.93 -23.03 -36.45
CA PRO A 193 -3.34 -21.63 -36.65
C PRO A 193 -4.82 -21.37 -36.37
N ASP A 194 -5.65 -22.40 -36.36
CA ASP A 194 -7.09 -22.31 -36.05
C ASP A 194 -7.37 -21.73 -34.67
N VAL A 195 -6.38 -21.75 -33.74
CA VAL A 195 -6.51 -21.16 -32.43
C VAL A 195 -6.76 -19.65 -32.50
N LEU A 196 -6.38 -18.96 -33.56
CA LEU A 196 -6.63 -17.52 -33.74
C LEU A 196 -8.13 -17.19 -33.81
N LYS A 197 -8.99 -18.16 -34.15
CA LYS A 197 -10.45 -18.04 -34.10
C LYS A 197 -10.93 -17.72 -32.66
N ALA A 198 -10.18 -18.16 -31.63
CA ALA A 198 -10.49 -17.91 -30.25
C ALA A 198 -10.50 -16.40 -29.87
N PHE A 199 -9.90 -15.50 -30.66
CA PHE A 199 -9.99 -14.06 -30.40
C PHE A 199 -11.40 -13.49 -30.68
N SER A 200 -12.27 -14.24 -31.39
CA SER A 200 -13.68 -13.87 -31.52
C SER A 200 -14.40 -13.99 -30.16
N PRO A 201 -15.19 -12.98 -29.74
CA PRO A 201 -15.94 -13.02 -28.48
C PRO A 201 -17.01 -14.11 -28.46
N HIS A 202 -17.37 -14.65 -29.62
CA HIS A 202 -18.36 -15.72 -29.77
C HIS A 202 -17.96 -16.98 -28.98
N TYR A 203 -16.68 -17.39 -29.05
CA TYR A 203 -16.20 -18.57 -28.32
C TYR A 203 -16.24 -18.37 -26.79
N GLY A 204 -15.99 -17.16 -26.31
CA GLY A 204 -16.16 -16.82 -24.89
C GLY A 204 -17.61 -16.90 -24.45
N TYR A 205 -18.53 -16.41 -25.29
CA TYR A 205 -19.97 -16.51 -25.03
C TYR A 205 -20.44 -17.97 -25.02
N ASP A 206 -20.01 -18.75 -25.98
CA ASP A 206 -20.37 -20.19 -26.07
C ASP A 206 -19.89 -20.94 -24.83
N LEU A 207 -18.68 -20.69 -24.38
CA LEU A 207 -18.17 -21.30 -23.15
C LEU A 207 -19.01 -20.94 -21.92
N LEU A 208 -19.45 -19.70 -21.80
CA LEU A 208 -20.23 -19.26 -20.65
C LEU A 208 -21.65 -19.83 -20.64
N VAL A 209 -22.27 -20.00 -21.81
CA VAL A 209 -23.69 -20.36 -21.93
C VAL A 209 -23.89 -21.86 -22.17
N HIS A 210 -23.08 -22.47 -23.04
CA HIS A 210 -23.32 -23.83 -23.50
C HIS A 210 -22.44 -24.89 -22.84
N TYR A 211 -21.28 -24.47 -22.25
CA TYR A 211 -20.43 -25.44 -21.56
C TYR A 211 -20.90 -25.70 -20.10
N PRO A 212 -20.95 -26.97 -19.67
CA PRO A 212 -21.37 -27.32 -18.30
C PRO A 212 -20.52 -26.59 -17.25
N HIS A 213 -21.18 -25.81 -16.39
CA HIS A 213 -20.51 -24.99 -15.39
C HIS A 213 -19.54 -23.91 -15.96
N GLY A 214 -19.69 -23.50 -17.23
CA GLY A 214 -18.81 -22.54 -17.91
C GLY A 214 -18.67 -21.21 -17.15
N PHE A 215 -19.74 -20.69 -16.54
CA PHE A 215 -19.70 -19.47 -15.74
C PHE A 215 -18.67 -19.52 -14.59
N TRP A 216 -18.52 -20.68 -13.93
CA TRP A 216 -17.58 -20.82 -12.81
C TRP A 216 -16.12 -20.82 -13.23
N LEU A 217 -15.83 -20.99 -14.54
CA LEU A 217 -14.49 -20.86 -15.10
C LEU A 217 -13.97 -19.42 -15.05
N LEU A 218 -14.87 -18.44 -14.97
CA LEU A 218 -14.51 -17.04 -14.79
C LEU A 218 -13.60 -16.82 -13.58
N GLY A 219 -13.74 -17.62 -12.52
CA GLY A 219 -12.86 -17.57 -11.36
C GLY A 219 -11.42 -18.04 -11.63
N ALA A 220 -11.14 -18.73 -12.75
CA ALA A 220 -9.79 -19.05 -13.21
C ALA A 220 -9.33 -18.05 -14.30
N VAL A 221 -10.22 -17.69 -15.23
CA VAL A 221 -9.95 -16.69 -16.28
C VAL A 221 -9.47 -15.37 -15.67
N PHE A 222 -10.12 -14.94 -14.59
CA PHE A 222 -9.79 -13.69 -13.89
C PHE A 222 -8.30 -13.58 -13.51
N LEU A 223 -7.63 -14.69 -13.20
CA LEU A 223 -6.22 -14.71 -12.82
C LEU A 223 -5.28 -14.12 -13.88
N CYS A 224 -5.72 -13.99 -15.15
CA CYS A 224 -4.94 -13.33 -16.20
C CYS A 224 -4.77 -11.82 -15.99
N THR A 225 -5.56 -11.20 -15.10
CA THR A 225 -5.50 -9.76 -14.80
C THR A 225 -4.77 -9.42 -13.50
N THR A 226 -4.27 -10.43 -12.82
CA THR A 226 -3.46 -10.21 -11.60
C THR A 226 -2.28 -9.28 -11.91
N GLY A 227 -1.93 -8.41 -10.96
CA GLY A 227 -0.91 -7.40 -11.18
C GLY A 227 -1.37 -6.09 -11.86
N ALA A 228 -2.61 -6.01 -12.35
CA ALA A 228 -3.14 -4.77 -12.93
C ALA A 228 -3.26 -3.65 -11.89
N GLU A 229 -3.59 -3.97 -10.62
CA GLU A 229 -3.60 -3.02 -9.51
C GLU A 229 -2.20 -2.55 -9.14
N ALA A 230 -1.24 -3.47 -9.09
CA ALA A 230 0.16 -3.16 -8.82
C ALA A 230 0.75 -2.22 -9.89
N LEU A 231 0.40 -2.45 -11.17
CA LEU A 231 0.77 -1.57 -12.28
C LEU A 231 0.35 -0.11 -12.05
N TYR A 232 -0.84 0.12 -11.50
CA TYR A 232 -1.30 1.47 -11.18
C TYR A 232 -0.57 2.04 -9.97
N SER A 233 -0.25 1.24 -8.96
CA SER A 233 0.50 1.67 -7.78
C SER A 233 1.93 2.12 -8.12
N ASP A 234 2.58 1.47 -9.11
CA ASP A 234 3.96 1.76 -9.51
C ASP A 234 4.09 2.88 -10.55
N LEU A 235 3.00 3.60 -10.83
CA LEU A 235 2.97 4.73 -11.77
C LEU A 235 4.10 5.73 -11.51
N GLY A 236 4.36 6.05 -10.24
CA GLY A 236 5.36 7.03 -9.81
C GLY A 236 6.81 6.66 -10.15
N HIS A 237 7.09 5.39 -10.39
CA HIS A 237 8.43 4.91 -10.70
C HIS A 237 8.76 4.96 -12.19
N CYS A 238 7.76 4.82 -13.06
CA CYS A 238 7.98 4.59 -14.49
C CYS A 238 7.38 5.64 -15.42
N GLY A 239 6.34 6.35 -14.98
CA GLY A 239 5.62 7.35 -15.77
C GLY A 239 4.66 6.73 -16.81
N ILE A 240 3.52 7.42 -17.04
CA ILE A 240 2.39 6.95 -17.86
C ILE A 240 2.80 6.55 -19.28
N LYS A 241 3.68 7.32 -19.93
CA LYS A 241 4.06 7.08 -21.32
C LYS A 241 4.83 5.77 -21.49
N ASN A 242 5.80 5.53 -20.60
CA ASN A 242 6.60 4.31 -20.65
C ASN A 242 5.72 3.06 -20.40
N ILE A 243 4.78 3.16 -19.44
CA ILE A 243 3.82 2.08 -19.14
C ILE A 243 2.95 1.76 -20.37
N ARG A 244 2.39 2.76 -21.04
CA ARG A 244 1.55 2.54 -22.22
C ARG A 244 2.28 1.92 -23.39
N ILE A 245 3.52 2.31 -23.62
CA ILE A 245 4.33 1.77 -24.73
C ILE A 245 4.72 0.31 -24.42
N THR A 246 5.24 0.06 -23.23
CA THR A 246 5.67 -1.31 -22.86
C THR A 246 4.48 -2.26 -22.75
N TRP A 247 3.27 -1.76 -22.40
CA TRP A 247 2.06 -2.58 -22.39
C TRP A 247 1.71 -3.20 -23.74
N ILE A 248 2.01 -2.51 -24.86
CA ILE A 248 1.74 -3.06 -26.20
C ILE A 248 2.56 -4.34 -26.39
N PHE A 249 3.85 -4.31 -26.06
CA PHE A 249 4.74 -5.47 -26.16
C PHE A 249 4.33 -6.59 -25.20
N VAL A 250 4.09 -6.24 -23.93
CA VAL A 250 3.67 -7.20 -22.88
C VAL A 250 2.35 -7.88 -23.26
N LYS A 251 1.32 -7.11 -23.63
CA LYS A 251 0.03 -7.65 -24.03
C LYS A 251 0.15 -8.60 -25.22
N LEU A 252 0.93 -8.23 -26.24
CA LEU A 252 1.17 -9.08 -27.39
C LEU A 252 1.82 -10.40 -26.97
N SER A 253 2.86 -10.34 -26.12
CA SER A 253 3.55 -11.52 -25.60
C SER A 253 2.61 -12.45 -24.80
N LEU A 254 1.78 -11.88 -23.94
CA LEU A 254 0.80 -12.64 -23.15
C LEU A 254 -0.25 -13.33 -24.03
N VAL A 255 -0.86 -12.57 -24.95
CA VAL A 255 -1.95 -13.07 -25.83
C VAL A 255 -1.43 -14.18 -26.73
N ILE A 256 -0.25 -14.00 -27.33
CA ILE A 256 0.38 -15.01 -28.18
C ILE A 256 0.77 -16.24 -27.37
N ASN A 257 1.24 -16.07 -26.13
CA ASN A 257 1.56 -17.21 -25.30
C ASN A 257 0.32 -18.03 -24.91
N TYR A 258 -0.78 -17.39 -24.49
CA TYR A 258 -2.04 -18.10 -24.21
C TYR A 258 -2.60 -18.83 -25.43
N ALA A 259 -2.55 -18.18 -26.59
CA ALA A 259 -2.94 -18.82 -27.85
C ALA A 259 -2.01 -20.00 -28.21
N GLY A 260 -0.69 -19.85 -27.97
CA GLY A 260 0.29 -20.92 -28.18
C GLY A 260 0.08 -22.13 -27.27
N GLN A 261 -0.21 -21.92 -25.99
CA GLN A 261 -0.57 -22.99 -25.05
C GLN A 261 -1.83 -23.74 -25.54
N ALA A 262 -2.85 -23.00 -26.00
CA ALA A 262 -4.07 -23.58 -26.57
C ALA A 262 -3.80 -24.33 -27.86
N ALA A 263 -2.94 -23.79 -28.73
CA ALA A 263 -2.53 -24.46 -29.97
C ALA A 263 -1.84 -25.80 -29.68
N TRP A 264 -0.94 -25.82 -28.68
CA TRP A 264 -0.28 -27.06 -28.25
C TRP A 264 -1.29 -28.09 -27.74
N ILE A 265 -2.24 -27.69 -26.86
CA ILE A 265 -3.29 -28.59 -26.35
C ILE A 265 -4.13 -29.18 -27.45
N MET A 266 -4.55 -28.38 -28.43
CA MET A 266 -5.37 -28.84 -29.56
C MET A 266 -4.60 -29.74 -30.53
N HIS A 267 -3.30 -29.48 -30.72
CA HIS A 267 -2.44 -30.29 -31.59
C HIS A 267 -2.14 -31.68 -31.00
N GLN A 268 -1.99 -31.77 -29.66
CA GLN A 268 -1.66 -33.04 -29.00
C GLN A 268 -2.82 -34.05 -28.93
N HIS A 269 -4.08 -33.59 -29.14
CA HIS A 269 -5.29 -34.41 -29.03
C HIS A 269 -5.41 -35.24 -27.75
N ILE A 270 -4.86 -34.69 -26.63
CA ILE A 270 -4.93 -35.35 -25.33
C ILE A 270 -6.34 -35.21 -24.70
N PRO A 271 -6.86 -36.24 -24.01
CA PRO A 271 -8.21 -36.20 -23.45
C PRO A 271 -8.31 -35.29 -22.21
N ALA A 272 -7.24 -35.15 -21.43
CA ALA A 272 -7.16 -34.30 -20.26
C ALA A 272 -5.70 -33.94 -19.99
N LEU A 273 -5.47 -32.88 -19.18
CA LEU A 273 -4.10 -32.45 -18.84
C LEU A 273 -3.41 -33.40 -17.86
N ASN A 274 -4.15 -34.14 -17.02
CA ASN A 274 -3.62 -35.07 -16.03
C ASN A 274 -2.50 -34.45 -15.15
N GLY A 275 -2.70 -33.20 -14.74
CA GLY A 275 -1.73 -32.44 -13.94
C GLY A 275 -0.59 -31.79 -14.73
N ALA A 276 -0.42 -32.09 -16.03
CA ALA A 276 0.57 -31.46 -16.89
C ALA A 276 0.33 -29.93 -17.00
N ASN A 277 1.43 -29.19 -17.12
CA ASN A 277 1.34 -27.75 -17.29
C ASN A 277 1.57 -27.37 -18.77
N PRO A 278 0.54 -26.91 -19.50
CA PRO A 278 0.65 -26.59 -20.92
C PRO A 278 1.78 -25.61 -21.25
N PHE A 279 2.11 -24.73 -20.29
CA PHE A 279 3.17 -23.75 -20.46
C PHE A 279 4.55 -24.42 -20.64
N PHE A 280 4.89 -25.42 -19.82
CA PHE A 280 6.17 -26.10 -19.89
C PHE A 280 6.17 -27.21 -20.97
N GLU A 281 5.05 -27.89 -21.13
CA GLU A 281 4.90 -28.96 -22.11
C GLU A 281 4.98 -28.49 -23.58
N MET A 282 4.65 -27.21 -23.84
CA MET A 282 4.80 -26.64 -25.19
C MET A 282 6.25 -26.33 -25.56
N MET A 283 7.20 -26.42 -24.59
CA MET A 283 8.61 -26.09 -24.81
C MET A 283 9.35 -27.25 -25.47
N PRO A 284 10.31 -26.98 -26.38
CA PRO A 284 11.20 -28.01 -26.90
C PRO A 284 12.05 -28.61 -25.79
N ASN A 285 12.33 -29.93 -25.80
CA ASN A 285 13.07 -30.61 -24.75
C ASN A 285 14.42 -29.96 -24.41
N TRP A 286 15.15 -29.46 -25.43
CA TRP A 286 16.44 -28.77 -25.24
C TRP A 286 16.30 -27.41 -24.56
N PHE A 287 15.14 -26.78 -24.66
CA PHE A 287 14.90 -25.46 -24.11
C PHE A 287 14.10 -25.48 -22.80
N LEU A 288 13.56 -26.63 -22.39
CA LEU A 288 12.73 -26.78 -21.21
C LEU A 288 13.46 -26.32 -19.93
N LEU A 289 14.67 -26.79 -19.66
CA LEU A 289 15.43 -26.38 -18.49
C LEU A 289 15.81 -24.88 -18.52
N PRO A 290 16.34 -24.30 -19.63
CA PRO A 290 16.50 -22.86 -19.75
C PRO A 290 15.21 -22.07 -19.50
N SER A 291 14.06 -22.52 -20.01
CA SER A 291 12.78 -21.86 -19.82
C SER A 291 12.35 -21.82 -18.37
N ILE A 292 12.58 -22.88 -17.60
CA ILE A 292 12.31 -22.95 -16.16
C ILE A 292 13.22 -21.98 -15.38
N ILE A 293 14.49 -21.89 -15.73
CA ILE A 293 15.42 -20.94 -15.11
C ILE A 293 14.95 -19.49 -15.37
N ILE A 294 14.58 -19.17 -16.59
CA ILE A 294 14.07 -17.84 -16.95
C ILE A 294 12.74 -17.57 -16.22
N ALA A 295 11.82 -18.54 -16.17
CA ALA A 295 10.56 -18.44 -15.44
C ALA A 295 10.79 -18.19 -13.95
N THR A 296 11.70 -18.95 -13.32
CA THR A 296 12.06 -18.77 -11.91
C THR A 296 12.64 -17.37 -11.66
N ALA A 297 13.52 -16.89 -12.54
CA ALA A 297 14.05 -15.54 -12.44
C ALA A 297 12.94 -14.48 -12.58
N ALA A 298 12.01 -14.66 -13.50
CA ALA A 298 10.85 -13.76 -13.68
C ALA A 298 9.95 -13.77 -12.44
N THR A 299 9.66 -14.93 -11.84
CA THR A 299 8.83 -15.02 -10.62
C THR A 299 9.52 -14.41 -9.39
N ILE A 300 10.85 -14.52 -9.30
CA ILE A 300 11.65 -13.82 -8.28
C ILE A 300 11.50 -12.30 -8.44
N ILE A 301 11.61 -11.79 -9.66
CA ILE A 301 11.45 -10.35 -9.95
C ILE A 301 10.03 -9.88 -9.64
N ALA A 302 9.01 -10.64 -10.04
CA ALA A 302 7.62 -10.35 -9.73
C ALA A 302 7.37 -10.26 -8.23
N SER A 303 7.84 -11.24 -7.48
CA SER A 303 7.75 -11.28 -6.00
C SER A 303 8.46 -10.09 -5.36
N GLN A 304 9.64 -9.74 -5.86
CA GLN A 304 10.44 -8.62 -5.38
C GLN A 304 9.71 -7.27 -5.58
N ALA A 305 9.12 -7.06 -6.74
CA ALA A 305 8.35 -5.86 -7.06
C ALA A 305 7.14 -5.72 -6.12
N LEU A 306 6.40 -6.81 -5.91
CA LEU A 306 5.21 -6.83 -5.06
C LEU A 306 5.52 -6.57 -3.57
N ILE A 307 6.60 -7.17 -3.04
CA ILE A 307 7.06 -6.94 -1.67
C ILE A 307 7.44 -5.46 -1.49
N SER A 308 8.17 -4.89 -2.44
CA SER A 308 8.56 -3.48 -2.42
C SER A 308 7.35 -2.55 -2.53
N GLY A 309 6.37 -2.89 -3.38
CA GLY A 309 5.08 -2.20 -3.52
C GLY A 309 4.29 -2.21 -2.21
N SER A 310 4.30 -3.33 -1.47
CA SER A 310 3.66 -3.45 -0.16
C SER A 310 4.27 -2.49 0.88
N PHE A 311 5.60 -2.29 0.88
CA PHE A 311 6.22 -1.30 1.77
C PHE A 311 5.79 0.13 1.42
N THR A 312 5.72 0.46 0.15
CA THR A 312 5.24 1.76 -0.33
C THR A 312 3.80 2.00 0.09
N LEU A 313 2.93 1.00 -0.10
CA LEU A 313 1.52 1.06 0.27
C LEU A 313 1.33 1.28 1.79
N ILE A 314 2.10 0.58 2.63
CA ILE A 314 2.07 0.80 4.09
C ILE A 314 2.58 2.18 4.46
N CYS A 315 3.62 2.70 3.80
CA CYS A 315 4.10 4.06 4.02
C CYS A 315 3.01 5.11 3.72
N GLU A 316 2.29 4.96 2.64
CA GLU A 316 1.13 5.80 2.30
C GLU A 316 0.00 5.66 3.32
N ALA A 317 -0.33 4.41 3.72
CA ALA A 317 -1.32 4.13 4.75
C ALA A 317 -1.00 4.81 6.08
N MET A 318 0.27 4.76 6.52
CA MET A 318 0.71 5.47 7.73
C MET A 318 0.54 6.99 7.61
N ASN A 319 0.92 7.55 6.48
CA ASN A 319 0.86 8.98 6.23
C ASN A 319 -0.58 9.50 6.10
N LEU A 320 -1.49 8.70 5.56
CA LEU A 320 -2.92 8.99 5.48
C LEU A 320 -3.71 8.54 6.73
N ASN A 321 -3.01 8.06 7.76
CA ASN A 321 -3.59 7.61 9.03
C ASN A 321 -4.49 6.37 8.93
N PHE A 322 -4.16 5.44 8.04
CA PHE A 322 -4.81 4.12 7.94
C PHE A 322 -4.02 3.01 8.63
N TRP A 323 -2.74 3.22 8.94
CA TRP A 323 -1.87 2.23 9.57
C TRP A 323 -1.09 2.81 10.75
N PRO A 324 -0.78 2.03 11.80
CA PRO A 324 0.11 2.45 12.86
C PRO A 324 1.47 2.86 12.32
N ARG A 325 2.10 3.86 12.93
CA ARG A 325 3.45 4.25 12.52
C ARG A 325 4.46 3.21 12.96
N VAL A 326 5.24 2.71 12.01
CA VAL A 326 6.30 1.71 12.22
C VAL A 326 7.62 2.23 11.66
N THR A 327 8.73 1.60 12.07
CA THR A 327 10.07 2.00 11.65
C THR A 327 10.26 1.81 10.16
N ILE A 328 10.65 2.89 9.47
CA ILE A 328 11.02 2.89 8.07
C ILE A 328 12.54 3.02 7.97
N ARG A 329 13.17 2.14 7.22
CA ARG A 329 14.59 2.21 6.88
C ARG A 329 14.75 2.53 5.40
N GLN A 330 15.76 3.30 5.05
CA GLN A 330 16.16 3.56 3.68
C GLN A 330 17.47 2.82 3.41
N PRO A 331 17.45 1.67 2.74
CA PRO A 331 18.64 0.84 2.55
C PRO A 331 19.61 1.42 1.52
N SER A 332 19.19 2.42 0.73
CA SER A 332 20.06 3.08 -0.27
C SER A 332 19.81 4.59 -0.29
N GLU A 333 20.78 5.35 -0.82
CA GLU A 333 20.67 6.81 -1.01
C GLU A 333 19.64 7.21 -2.09
N MET A 334 19.18 6.26 -2.90
CA MET A 334 18.16 6.54 -3.92
C MET A 334 16.80 6.80 -3.32
N LYS A 335 16.20 7.92 -3.68
CA LYS A 335 14.82 8.27 -3.32
C LYS A 335 13.87 7.18 -3.82
N GLY A 336 13.09 6.59 -2.90
CA GLY A 336 12.02 5.65 -3.24
C GLY A 336 12.22 4.22 -2.75
N GLN A 337 13.42 3.81 -2.36
CA GLN A 337 13.60 2.51 -1.74
C GLN A 337 13.26 2.56 -0.25
N ILE A 338 12.20 1.87 0.12
CA ILE A 338 11.68 1.80 1.48
C ILE A 338 11.76 0.36 1.96
N TYR A 339 12.23 0.16 3.19
CA TYR A 339 12.22 -1.12 3.88
C TYR A 339 11.55 -0.96 5.25
N ILE A 340 10.56 -1.81 5.52
CA ILE A 340 9.81 -1.80 6.77
C ILE A 340 9.97 -3.19 7.43
N PRO A 341 10.85 -3.33 8.45
CA PRO A 341 11.19 -4.62 9.03
C PRO A 341 9.99 -5.43 9.54
N SER A 342 9.04 -4.77 10.23
CA SER A 342 7.84 -5.43 10.76
C SER A 342 6.93 -5.97 9.66
N VAL A 343 6.71 -5.19 8.60
CA VAL A 343 5.90 -5.61 7.45
C VAL A 343 6.59 -6.74 6.69
N ASN A 344 7.92 -6.63 6.49
CA ASN A 344 8.72 -7.69 5.87
C ASN A 344 8.55 -9.03 6.60
N SER A 345 8.61 -9.01 7.93
CA SER A 345 8.45 -10.22 8.74
C SER A 345 7.03 -10.79 8.67
N ILE A 346 6.00 -9.93 8.67
CA ILE A 346 4.59 -10.36 8.57
C ILE A 346 4.33 -10.98 7.18
N LEU A 347 4.80 -10.35 6.11
CA LEU A 347 4.65 -10.87 4.75
C LEU A 347 5.39 -12.18 4.58
N TRP A 348 6.65 -12.28 5.06
CA TRP A 348 7.41 -13.51 5.02
C TRP A 348 6.71 -14.66 5.74
N PHE A 349 6.25 -14.40 6.97
CA PHE A 349 5.53 -15.40 7.76
C PHE A 349 4.24 -15.85 7.07
N GLY A 350 3.49 -14.89 6.51
CA GLY A 350 2.29 -15.15 5.71
C GLY A 350 2.60 -16.02 4.48
N CYS A 351 3.63 -15.68 3.70
CA CYS A 351 4.05 -16.46 2.53
C CYS A 351 4.42 -17.91 2.91
N VAL A 352 5.22 -18.08 3.96
CA VAL A 352 5.63 -19.43 4.43
C VAL A 352 4.40 -20.23 4.88
N LEU A 353 3.48 -19.62 5.62
CA LEU A 353 2.23 -20.29 6.03
C LEU A 353 1.38 -20.69 4.82
N MET A 354 1.26 -19.84 3.79
CA MET A 354 0.52 -20.17 2.56
C MET A 354 1.14 -21.38 1.86
N VAL A 355 2.47 -21.43 1.72
CA VAL A 355 3.16 -22.59 1.12
C VAL A 355 2.92 -23.87 1.91
N LEU A 356 3.02 -23.82 3.24
CA LEU A 356 2.82 -25.00 4.10
C LEU A 356 1.37 -25.48 4.12
N TYR A 357 0.41 -24.56 4.04
CA TYR A 357 -1.03 -24.88 4.09
C TYR A 357 -1.53 -25.45 2.75
N PHE A 358 -1.27 -24.74 1.65
CA PHE A 358 -1.80 -25.12 0.34
C PHE A 358 -0.94 -26.17 -0.38
N ARG A 359 0.37 -26.19 -0.14
CA ARG A 359 1.37 -27.15 -0.65
C ARG A 359 1.57 -27.17 -2.17
N SER A 360 0.63 -26.69 -2.97
CA SER A 360 0.72 -26.65 -4.44
C SER A 360 0.24 -25.32 -5.01
N SER A 361 0.77 -24.94 -6.16
CA SER A 361 0.36 -23.70 -6.86
C SER A 361 -1.13 -23.72 -7.20
N SER A 362 -1.67 -24.83 -7.68
CA SER A 362 -3.08 -24.97 -8.06
C SER A 362 -4.05 -24.75 -6.88
N ALA A 363 -3.67 -25.19 -5.67
CA ALA A 363 -4.48 -24.95 -4.48
C ALA A 363 -4.46 -23.47 -4.07
N MET A 364 -3.32 -22.78 -4.24
CA MET A 364 -3.17 -21.35 -3.95
C MET A 364 -3.96 -20.49 -4.95
N GLU A 365 -3.95 -20.83 -6.25
CA GLU A 365 -4.71 -20.15 -7.31
C GLU A 365 -6.18 -20.01 -6.96
N ALA A 366 -6.72 -21.08 -6.40
CA ALA A 366 -8.09 -21.10 -5.97
C ALA A 366 -8.37 -20.07 -4.83
N ALA A 367 -7.45 -19.76 -3.95
CA ALA A 367 -7.59 -18.77 -2.87
C ALA A 367 -7.40 -17.33 -3.35
N TYR A 368 -6.62 -17.13 -4.37
CA TYR A 368 -6.13 -15.85 -4.84
C TYR A 368 -7.22 -14.97 -5.49
N GLY A 369 -8.09 -15.57 -6.31
CA GLY A 369 -9.03 -14.84 -7.15
C GLY A 369 -10.03 -13.94 -6.39
N PHE A 370 -10.40 -14.27 -5.16
CA PHE A 370 -11.35 -13.49 -4.37
C PHE A 370 -10.81 -12.09 -4.03
N SER A 371 -9.61 -12.01 -3.46
CA SER A 371 -9.02 -10.76 -3.01
C SER A 371 -8.83 -9.75 -4.11
N ILE A 372 -8.26 -10.18 -5.23
CA ILE A 372 -8.00 -9.27 -6.34
C ILE A 372 -9.31 -8.79 -6.97
N THR A 373 -10.33 -9.63 -7.03
CA THR A 373 -11.65 -9.19 -7.50
C THR A 373 -12.22 -8.08 -6.61
N VAL A 374 -12.08 -8.20 -5.29
CA VAL A 374 -12.49 -7.14 -4.34
C VAL A 374 -11.65 -5.87 -4.56
N ALA A 375 -10.34 -5.98 -4.71
CA ALA A 375 -9.47 -4.84 -5.00
C ALA A 375 -9.93 -4.08 -6.25
N MET A 376 -10.20 -4.82 -7.34
CA MET A 376 -10.67 -4.23 -8.60
C MET A 376 -12.02 -3.55 -8.47
N MET A 377 -12.98 -4.14 -7.76
CA MET A 377 -14.29 -3.51 -7.49
C MET A 377 -14.13 -2.21 -6.68
N MET A 378 -13.25 -2.21 -5.67
CA MET A 378 -13.01 -1.00 -4.86
C MET A 378 -12.37 0.11 -5.69
N THR A 379 -11.42 -0.23 -6.56
CA THR A 379 -10.85 0.72 -7.53
C THR A 379 -11.91 1.26 -8.49
N THR A 380 -12.83 0.43 -8.96
CA THR A 380 -13.95 0.86 -9.82
C THR A 380 -14.87 1.86 -9.10
N VAL A 381 -15.17 1.62 -7.81
CA VAL A 381 -15.93 2.57 -6.98
C VAL A 381 -15.21 3.92 -6.87
N LEU A 382 -13.92 3.92 -6.56
CA LEU A 382 -13.13 5.17 -6.47
C LEU A 382 -13.00 5.87 -7.83
N LEU A 383 -12.80 5.10 -8.90
CA LEU A 383 -12.71 5.60 -10.28
C LEU A 383 -14.01 6.29 -10.73
N ASN A 384 -15.18 5.76 -10.35
CA ASN A 384 -16.47 6.38 -10.61
C ASN A 384 -16.50 7.83 -10.09
N TYR A 385 -16.11 8.04 -8.84
CA TYR A 385 -16.05 9.40 -8.26
C TYR A 385 -15.01 10.28 -8.96
N TYR A 386 -13.88 9.71 -9.36
CA TYR A 386 -12.85 10.44 -10.09
C TYR A 386 -13.35 10.93 -11.46
N LEU A 387 -14.00 10.07 -12.23
CA LEU A 387 -14.54 10.42 -13.54
C LEU A 387 -15.66 11.47 -13.45
N LEU A 388 -16.58 11.31 -12.49
CA LEU A 388 -17.72 12.23 -12.31
C LEU A 388 -17.26 13.58 -11.79
N PHE A 389 -16.51 13.63 -10.71
CA PHE A 389 -16.27 14.86 -9.96
C PHE A 389 -14.95 15.54 -10.32
N ARG A 390 -13.91 14.77 -10.63
CA ARG A 390 -12.58 15.34 -10.97
C ARG A 390 -12.45 15.63 -12.45
N LEU A 391 -12.80 14.68 -13.32
CA LEU A 391 -12.81 14.86 -14.77
C LEU A 391 -14.10 15.47 -15.30
N LYS A 392 -15.15 15.55 -14.49
CA LYS A 392 -16.45 16.16 -14.84
C LYS A 392 -17.10 15.54 -16.09
N TRP A 393 -16.96 14.22 -16.26
CA TRP A 393 -17.60 13.53 -17.37
C TRP A 393 -19.12 13.47 -17.18
N LYS A 394 -19.88 13.42 -18.29
CA LYS A 394 -21.34 13.28 -18.24
C LYS A 394 -21.72 11.97 -17.54
N GLN A 395 -22.69 12.07 -16.62
CA GLN A 395 -23.12 10.93 -15.77
C GLN A 395 -23.53 9.71 -16.58
N ALA A 396 -24.19 9.87 -17.74
CA ALA A 396 -24.62 8.76 -18.60
C ALA A 396 -23.42 7.96 -19.14
N TYR A 397 -22.32 8.63 -19.58
CA TYR A 397 -21.12 7.92 -20.05
C TYR A 397 -20.39 7.20 -18.92
N VAL A 398 -20.31 7.86 -17.77
CA VAL A 398 -19.67 7.23 -16.59
C VAL A 398 -20.47 6.01 -16.15
N ALA A 399 -21.80 6.13 -16.06
CA ALA A 399 -22.68 5.02 -15.70
C ALA A 399 -22.56 3.84 -16.68
N LEU A 400 -22.46 4.11 -17.99
CA LEU A 400 -22.25 3.05 -18.99
C LEU A 400 -20.92 2.33 -18.79
N ILE A 401 -19.81 3.09 -18.68
CA ILE A 401 -18.47 2.53 -18.56
C ILE A 401 -18.29 1.76 -17.24
N ILE A 402 -18.68 2.38 -16.14
CA ILE A 402 -18.61 1.75 -14.81
C ILE A 402 -19.58 0.57 -14.72
N GLY A 403 -20.76 0.66 -15.34
CA GLY A 403 -21.70 -0.44 -15.42
C GLY A 403 -21.12 -1.68 -16.11
N VAL A 404 -20.42 -1.50 -17.24
CA VAL A 404 -19.73 -2.62 -17.93
C VAL A 404 -18.66 -3.23 -17.03
N PHE A 405 -17.81 -2.43 -16.39
CA PHE A 405 -16.79 -2.96 -15.48
C PHE A 405 -17.43 -3.66 -14.27
N ALA A 406 -18.47 -3.08 -13.68
CA ALA A 406 -19.16 -3.68 -12.55
C ALA A 406 -19.79 -5.04 -12.89
N VAL A 407 -20.40 -5.20 -14.06
CA VAL A 407 -20.96 -6.49 -14.50
C VAL A 407 -19.85 -7.55 -14.63
N ILE A 408 -18.73 -7.21 -15.25
CA ILE A 408 -17.59 -8.13 -15.41
C ILE A 408 -17.02 -8.51 -14.03
N GLU A 409 -16.78 -7.53 -13.18
CA GLU A 409 -16.16 -7.73 -11.86
C GLU A 409 -17.07 -8.48 -10.90
N ILE A 410 -18.38 -8.19 -10.91
CA ILE A 410 -19.37 -8.94 -10.11
C ILE A 410 -19.45 -10.39 -10.60
N SER A 411 -19.38 -10.65 -11.88
CA SER A 411 -19.35 -12.00 -12.43
C SER A 411 -18.11 -12.78 -11.94
N PHE A 412 -16.93 -12.16 -11.97
CA PHE A 412 -15.71 -12.73 -11.39
C PHE A 412 -15.81 -12.93 -9.88
N PHE A 413 -16.39 -11.97 -9.16
CA PHE A 413 -16.59 -12.07 -7.73
C PHE A 413 -17.49 -13.26 -7.37
N VAL A 414 -18.64 -13.38 -8.02
CA VAL A 414 -19.57 -14.51 -7.81
C VAL A 414 -18.88 -15.85 -8.08
N ALA A 415 -18.15 -15.96 -9.20
CA ALA A 415 -17.42 -17.18 -9.56
C ALA A 415 -16.32 -17.53 -8.52
N ASN A 416 -15.68 -16.53 -7.91
CA ASN A 416 -14.66 -16.74 -6.91
C ASN A 416 -15.25 -17.03 -5.52
N VAL A 417 -16.38 -16.43 -5.14
CA VAL A 417 -17.06 -16.67 -3.85
C VAL A 417 -17.48 -18.15 -3.71
N ALA A 418 -17.93 -18.78 -4.77
CA ALA A 418 -18.32 -20.20 -4.73
C ALA A 418 -17.19 -21.15 -4.30
N LYS A 419 -15.95 -20.72 -4.47
CA LYS A 419 -14.75 -21.50 -4.11
C LYS A 419 -14.23 -21.21 -2.69
N ILE A 420 -14.89 -20.39 -1.85
CA ILE A 420 -14.40 -19.89 -0.54
C ILE A 420 -14.24 -20.99 0.53
N LYS A 421 -14.99 -22.08 0.47
CA LYS A 421 -15.05 -23.08 1.54
C LYS A 421 -13.69 -23.67 1.97
N GLU A 422 -12.68 -23.63 1.10
CA GLU A 422 -11.36 -24.21 1.36
C GLU A 422 -10.28 -23.15 1.71
N ARG A 423 -10.67 -21.87 1.96
CA ARG A 423 -9.76 -20.71 1.88
C ARG A 423 -9.72 -19.85 3.14
N TRP A 424 -10.29 -20.30 4.24
CA TRP A 424 -10.46 -19.53 5.46
C TRP A 424 -9.15 -18.93 6.02
N MET A 425 -8.01 -19.60 5.81
CA MET A 425 -6.72 -19.12 6.31
C MET A 425 -6.27 -17.84 5.62
N PHE A 426 -6.44 -17.73 4.30
CA PHE A 426 -6.11 -16.52 3.57
C PHE A 426 -7.05 -15.36 3.94
N LEU A 427 -8.36 -15.63 4.05
CA LEU A 427 -9.35 -14.66 4.52
C LEU A 427 -9.06 -14.17 5.94
N PHE A 428 -8.45 -14.99 6.80
CA PHE A 428 -8.02 -14.57 8.13
C PHE A 428 -6.96 -13.47 8.06
N PHE A 429 -5.96 -13.59 7.18
CA PHE A 429 -4.96 -12.54 6.98
C PHE A 429 -5.58 -11.25 6.43
N GLU A 430 -6.47 -11.36 5.46
CA GLU A 430 -7.20 -10.19 4.95
C GLU A 430 -8.01 -9.50 6.05
N LEU A 431 -8.77 -10.27 6.81
CA LEU A 431 -9.56 -9.73 7.92
C LEU A 431 -8.66 -9.07 8.97
N PHE A 432 -7.50 -9.65 9.28
CA PHE A 432 -6.55 -9.07 10.23
C PHE A 432 -6.02 -7.71 9.73
N ILE A 433 -5.61 -7.62 8.47
CA ILE A 433 -5.14 -6.37 7.87
C ILE A 433 -6.28 -5.34 7.83
N PHE A 434 -7.47 -5.75 7.39
CA PHE A 434 -8.67 -4.91 7.34
C PHE A 434 -9.01 -4.35 8.74
N MET A 435 -9.07 -5.20 9.75
CA MET A 435 -9.39 -4.80 11.11
C MET A 435 -8.33 -3.86 11.68
N THR A 436 -7.05 -4.05 11.35
CA THR A 436 -5.98 -3.13 11.76
C THR A 436 -6.19 -1.75 11.16
N MET A 437 -6.42 -1.64 9.84
CA MET A 437 -6.66 -0.36 9.14
C MET A 437 -7.96 0.30 9.62
N TYR A 438 -9.03 -0.47 9.72
CA TYR A 438 -10.33 0.00 10.17
C TYR A 438 -10.27 0.57 11.60
N THR A 439 -9.71 -0.21 12.52
CA THR A 439 -9.56 0.18 13.93
C THR A 439 -8.71 1.43 14.05
N TRP A 440 -7.56 1.48 13.36
CA TRP A 440 -6.66 2.63 13.41
C TRP A 440 -7.34 3.91 12.92
N TYR A 441 -8.01 3.86 11.78
CA TYR A 441 -8.67 5.02 11.20
C TYR A 441 -9.86 5.50 12.06
N PHE A 442 -10.77 4.60 12.43
CA PHE A 442 -12.00 4.98 13.12
C PHE A 442 -11.75 5.35 14.59
N ALA A 443 -10.91 4.62 15.31
CA ALA A 443 -10.55 4.98 16.68
C ALA A 443 -9.84 6.33 16.75
N ARG A 444 -8.95 6.63 15.78
CA ARG A 444 -8.33 7.95 15.68
C ARG A 444 -9.35 9.04 15.38
N LYS A 445 -10.34 8.78 14.57
CA LYS A 445 -11.44 9.72 14.29
C LYS A 445 -12.27 9.97 15.55
N ILE A 446 -12.56 8.93 16.34
CA ILE A 446 -13.23 9.06 17.65
C ILE A 446 -12.34 9.92 18.58
N ASN A 447 -11.07 9.58 18.74
CA ASN A 447 -10.14 10.32 19.59
C ASN A 447 -10.03 11.81 19.21
N ASN A 448 -10.14 12.13 17.92
CA ASN A 448 -10.07 13.52 17.46
C ASN A 448 -11.35 14.33 17.75
N ARG A 449 -12.53 13.70 17.92
CA ARG A 449 -13.78 14.40 18.29
C ARG A 449 -13.71 15.06 19.65
N PHE A 450 -12.86 14.56 20.54
CA PHE A 450 -12.73 15.02 21.94
C PHE A 450 -11.53 15.93 22.15
N VAL A 451 -10.93 16.44 21.08
CA VAL A 451 -9.93 17.49 21.18
C VAL A 451 -10.65 18.82 21.39
N LYS A 452 -10.44 19.43 22.55
CA LYS A 452 -10.95 20.78 22.84
C LYS A 452 -9.93 21.79 22.35
N PHE A 453 -10.39 22.75 21.59
CA PHE A 453 -9.60 23.88 21.13
C PHE A 453 -10.02 25.14 21.91
N VAL A 454 -9.04 25.96 22.28
CA VAL A 454 -9.23 27.25 22.94
C VAL A 454 -8.58 28.35 22.09
N ASP A 455 -9.06 29.56 22.26
CA ASP A 455 -8.46 30.73 21.60
C ASP A 455 -7.14 31.08 22.28
N ILE A 456 -6.06 30.99 21.49
CA ILE A 456 -4.70 31.29 22.00
C ILE A 456 -4.57 32.76 22.40
N GLY A 457 -5.27 33.68 21.72
CA GLY A 457 -5.23 35.13 22.04
C GLY A 457 -5.65 35.43 23.47
N LYS A 458 -6.54 34.63 24.05
CA LYS A 458 -6.95 34.80 25.49
C LYS A 458 -5.83 34.41 26.47
N HIS A 459 -4.90 33.55 26.06
CA HIS A 459 -3.82 33.06 26.92
C HIS A 459 -2.48 33.74 26.61
N THR A 460 -2.39 34.51 25.54
CA THR A 460 -1.18 35.23 25.14
C THR A 460 -0.65 36.17 26.24
N PRO A 461 -1.50 37.00 26.93
CA PRO A 461 -1.00 37.85 28.03
C PRO A 461 -0.39 37.03 29.13
N GLN A 462 -0.99 35.91 29.52
CA GLN A 462 -0.48 35.02 30.57
C GLN A 462 0.85 34.34 30.15
N LEU A 463 1.04 34.00 28.87
CA LEU A 463 2.30 33.44 28.36
C LEU A 463 3.43 34.48 28.40
N VAL A 464 3.13 35.73 28.06
CA VAL A 464 4.09 36.86 28.14
C VAL A 464 4.46 37.16 29.60
N GLU A 465 3.49 37.18 30.50
CA GLU A 465 3.72 37.35 31.95
C GLU A 465 4.60 36.23 32.50
N LEU A 466 4.26 34.97 32.20
CA LEU A 466 5.05 33.80 32.60
C LEU A 466 6.48 33.84 32.04
N SER A 467 6.66 34.31 30.80
CA SER A 467 8.00 34.47 30.18
C SER A 467 8.89 35.47 30.97
N ALA A 468 8.29 36.49 31.56
CA ALA A 468 8.95 37.56 32.27
C ALA A 468 9.10 37.31 33.81
N ASP A 469 8.44 36.28 34.34
CA ASP A 469 8.41 36.01 35.79
C ASP A 469 9.67 35.26 36.25
N ASP A 470 10.65 36.00 36.77
CA ASP A 470 11.90 35.41 37.27
C ASP A 470 11.76 34.62 38.58
N SER A 471 10.60 34.67 39.25
CA SER A 471 10.32 33.84 40.43
C SER A 471 10.14 32.35 40.07
N ILE A 472 9.82 32.05 38.80
CA ILE A 472 9.66 30.71 38.30
C ILE A 472 10.94 30.26 37.57
N PRO A 473 11.54 29.12 37.95
CA PRO A 473 12.73 28.60 37.28
C PRO A 473 12.49 28.41 35.78
N LYS A 474 13.44 28.84 34.95
CA LYS A 474 13.37 28.69 33.52
C LYS A 474 13.38 27.21 33.13
N PHE A 475 12.36 26.77 32.38
CA PHE A 475 12.22 25.41 31.92
C PHE A 475 13.04 25.15 30.63
N SER A 476 13.02 26.10 29.68
CA SER A 476 13.83 26.13 28.48
C SER A 476 13.86 27.53 27.87
N THR A 477 14.77 27.77 26.96
CA THR A 477 14.78 29.02 26.18
C THR A 477 13.67 29.00 25.13
N HIS A 478 13.60 27.96 24.32
CA HIS A 478 12.55 27.74 23.32
C HIS A 478 11.74 26.49 23.67
N LEU A 479 10.46 26.68 23.94
CA LEU A 479 9.54 25.59 24.29
C LEU A 479 8.60 25.30 23.13
N ILE A 480 8.69 24.08 22.56
CA ILE A 480 8.00 23.72 21.34
C ILE A 480 6.92 22.68 21.63
N TYR A 481 5.67 22.99 21.35
CA TYR A 481 4.53 22.08 21.45
C TYR A 481 4.05 21.64 20.10
N LEU A 482 3.89 20.32 19.92
CA LEU A 482 3.18 19.79 18.74
C LEU A 482 1.67 19.88 18.97
N SER A 483 1.00 20.71 18.16
CA SER A 483 -0.44 20.97 18.23
C SER A 483 -1.18 20.39 17.02
N LYS A 484 -2.48 20.04 17.19
CA LYS A 484 -3.37 19.65 16.10
C LYS A 484 -4.21 20.79 15.53
N ALA A 485 -4.10 21.98 16.10
CA ALA A 485 -4.88 23.13 15.69
C ALA A 485 -4.35 23.71 14.38
N ASP A 486 -5.13 23.63 13.31
CA ASP A 486 -4.83 24.19 11.99
C ASP A 486 -5.14 25.71 11.92
N SER A 487 -6.13 26.19 12.68
CA SER A 487 -6.50 27.59 12.72
C SER A 487 -5.44 28.45 13.39
N ARG A 488 -5.17 29.65 12.86
CA ARG A 488 -4.18 30.60 13.41
C ARG A 488 -4.47 31.03 14.85
N SER A 489 -5.73 31.14 15.22
CA SER A 489 -6.17 31.62 16.54
C SER A 489 -6.39 30.52 17.58
N GLN A 490 -6.33 29.23 17.20
CA GLN A 490 -6.70 28.13 18.08
C GLN A 490 -5.50 27.28 18.49
N ILE A 491 -5.58 26.75 19.72
CA ILE A 491 -4.64 25.76 20.27
C ILE A 491 -5.41 24.69 21.05
N GLU A 492 -4.84 23.53 21.26
CA GLU A 492 -5.44 22.50 22.11
C GLU A 492 -5.40 22.91 23.59
N ASP A 493 -6.55 22.81 24.28
CA ASP A 493 -6.68 23.08 25.73
C ASP A 493 -5.63 22.32 26.57
N LYS A 494 -5.31 21.08 26.19
CA LYS A 494 -4.28 20.29 26.87
C LYS A 494 -2.88 20.94 26.86
N VAL A 495 -2.56 21.71 25.80
CA VAL A 495 -1.26 22.42 25.71
C VAL A 495 -1.21 23.54 26.70
N ILE A 496 -2.28 24.33 26.82
CA ILE A 496 -2.40 25.41 27.82
C ILE A 496 -2.32 24.84 29.24
N ARG A 497 -3.03 23.74 29.49
CA ARG A 497 -2.95 23.04 30.79
C ARG A 497 -1.55 22.50 31.10
N SER A 498 -0.84 21.99 30.10
CA SER A 498 0.55 21.54 30.27
C SER A 498 1.47 22.67 30.64
N ILE A 499 1.27 23.89 30.09
CA ILE A 499 2.10 25.05 30.40
C ILE A 499 1.84 25.56 31.82
N PHE A 500 0.55 25.65 32.24
CA PHE A 500 0.19 26.36 33.48
C PHE A 500 -0.19 25.47 34.69
N ALA A 501 -0.81 24.26 34.46
CA ALA A 501 -1.60 23.62 35.50
C ALA A 501 -0.84 22.80 36.55
N LYS A 502 0.37 22.28 36.28
CA LYS A 502 1.09 21.43 37.25
C LYS A 502 2.33 22.10 37.82
N LYS A 503 3.21 22.52 36.96
CA LYS A 503 4.39 23.34 37.26
C LYS A 503 4.49 24.29 36.06
N PRO A 504 4.34 25.60 36.28
CA PRO A 504 4.42 26.53 35.17
C PRO A 504 5.75 26.39 34.44
N LYS A 505 5.68 26.25 33.10
CA LYS A 505 6.86 26.06 32.26
C LYS A 505 7.28 27.40 31.68
N ARG A 506 8.12 28.11 32.38
CA ARG A 506 8.68 29.37 31.92
C ARG A 506 9.63 29.15 30.75
N ALA A 507 9.39 29.84 29.63
CA ALA A 507 10.26 29.87 28.48
C ALA A 507 10.35 31.29 27.91
N ASP A 508 11.43 31.60 27.20
CA ASP A 508 11.56 32.93 26.57
C ASP A 508 10.65 33.01 25.33
N VAL A 509 10.59 31.90 24.57
CA VAL A 509 9.78 31.79 23.36
C VAL A 509 8.94 30.52 23.37
N TYR A 510 7.65 30.65 23.12
CA TYR A 510 6.71 29.56 23.01
C TYR A 510 6.37 29.29 21.52
N TRP A 511 6.62 28.08 21.08
CA TRP A 511 6.37 27.66 19.72
C TRP A 511 5.23 26.63 19.66
N PHE A 512 4.28 26.84 18.76
CA PHE A 512 3.18 25.93 18.51
C PHE A 512 3.26 25.41 17.09
N VAL A 513 3.70 24.16 16.93
CA VAL A 513 3.96 23.57 15.61
C VAL A 513 2.82 22.64 15.24
N HIS A 514 2.16 22.90 14.14
CA HIS A 514 1.15 22.02 13.54
C HIS A 514 1.70 21.36 12.27
N ILE A 515 1.50 20.03 12.15
CA ILE A 515 1.87 19.28 10.97
C ILE A 515 0.61 18.88 10.22
N ASN A 516 0.35 19.54 9.10
CA ASN A 516 -0.77 19.27 8.23
C ASN A 516 -0.37 18.32 7.09
N ARG A 517 -1.12 17.21 6.92
CA ARG A 517 -0.93 16.26 5.81
C ARG A 517 -1.78 16.67 4.62
N THR A 518 -1.11 17.02 3.53
CA THR A 518 -1.76 17.46 2.29
C THR A 518 -2.17 16.28 1.40
N GLU A 519 -3.06 16.55 0.45
CA GLU A 519 -3.50 15.60 -0.57
C GLU A 519 -2.45 15.39 -1.66
N GLU A 520 -1.53 16.35 -1.81
CA GLU A 520 -0.42 16.29 -2.75
C GLU A 520 0.72 15.46 -2.16
N PRO A 521 1.36 14.58 -2.94
CA PRO A 521 2.37 13.65 -2.42
C PRO A 521 3.65 14.34 -1.94
N TYR A 522 4.09 15.40 -2.60
CA TYR A 522 5.42 16.01 -2.41
C TYR A 522 5.39 17.45 -1.91
N THR A 523 4.27 17.93 -1.39
CA THR A 523 4.20 19.28 -0.81
C THR A 523 5.11 19.39 0.40
N LEU A 524 5.94 20.42 0.45
CA LEU A 524 6.68 20.84 1.63
C LEU A 524 6.64 22.36 1.68
N ARG A 525 5.71 22.91 2.45
CA ARG A 525 5.48 24.35 2.61
C ARG A 525 5.23 24.63 4.07
N TYR A 526 5.43 25.86 4.49
CA TYR A 526 5.10 26.30 5.84
C TYR A 526 4.48 27.69 5.82
N ASP A 527 3.73 28.01 6.84
CA ASP A 527 3.29 29.36 7.18
C ASP A 527 3.61 29.64 8.65
N VAL A 528 3.95 30.87 8.93
CA VAL A 528 4.27 31.36 10.27
C VAL A 528 3.26 32.43 10.67
N SER A 529 2.86 32.41 11.91
CA SER A 529 2.00 33.43 12.51
C SER A 529 2.61 33.86 13.83
N GLU A 530 3.16 35.03 13.89
CA GLU A 530 3.57 35.69 15.12
C GLU A 530 2.35 36.24 15.84
N LEU A 531 2.12 35.76 17.07
CA LEU A 531 1.01 36.21 17.88
C LEU A 531 1.48 37.30 18.86
N VAL A 532 2.73 37.23 19.29
CA VAL A 532 3.50 38.25 19.99
C VAL A 532 4.91 38.18 19.47
N ASP A 533 5.43 39.35 19.09
CA ASP A 533 6.76 39.51 18.51
C ASP A 533 7.82 38.81 19.37
N ASP A 534 8.62 37.97 18.80
CA ASP A 534 9.71 37.21 19.41
C ASP A 534 9.33 36.32 20.62
N LYS A 535 8.05 36.18 21.00
CA LYS A 535 7.64 35.47 22.23
C LYS A 535 6.65 34.31 21.98
N VAL A 536 5.67 34.50 21.13
CA VAL A 536 4.62 33.51 20.90
C VAL A 536 4.43 33.29 19.40
N ILE A 537 4.91 32.18 18.89
CA ILE A 537 4.98 31.89 17.43
C ILE A 537 4.27 30.58 17.11
N LYS A 538 3.46 30.61 16.08
CA LYS A 538 2.79 29.44 15.56
C LYS A 538 3.28 29.13 14.16
N ILE A 539 3.65 27.87 13.92
CA ILE A 539 4.11 27.35 12.62
C ILE A 539 3.17 26.24 12.16
N ASN A 540 2.67 26.34 10.93
CA ASN A 540 2.00 25.25 10.26
C ASN A 540 2.92 24.70 9.17
N ILE A 541 3.27 23.42 9.24
CA ILE A 541 4.09 22.72 8.25
C ILE A 541 3.19 21.82 7.42
N HIS A 542 3.06 22.12 6.12
CA HIS A 542 2.27 21.34 5.18
C HIS A 542 3.16 20.29 4.51
N ILE A 543 2.93 19.02 4.81
CA ILE A 543 3.76 17.90 4.36
C ILE A 543 2.93 16.95 3.51
N GLY A 544 3.38 16.67 2.29
CA GLY A 544 2.79 15.69 1.41
C GLY A 544 2.83 14.26 1.96
N PHE A 545 1.89 13.42 1.54
CA PHE A 545 1.76 12.07 2.08
C PHE A 545 2.93 11.12 1.72
N ARG A 546 3.77 11.48 0.74
CA ARG A 546 5.01 10.74 0.40
C ARG A 546 6.23 11.22 1.18
N ILE A 547 6.15 12.33 1.89
CA ILE A 547 7.28 12.90 2.63
C ILE A 547 7.26 12.42 4.09
N GLN A 548 8.40 11.93 4.57
CA GLN A 548 8.54 11.54 5.97
C GLN A 548 8.55 12.78 6.89
N PRO A 549 7.89 12.72 8.05
CA PRO A 549 7.94 13.80 9.02
C PRO A 549 9.31 13.80 9.72
N LYS A 550 10.14 14.77 9.40
CA LYS A 550 11.38 15.11 10.11
C LYS A 550 11.19 16.46 10.77
N THR A 551 10.34 16.48 11.82
CA THR A 551 9.84 17.74 12.40
C THR A 551 10.94 18.61 12.93
N GLU A 552 11.91 18.06 13.66
CA GLU A 552 13.05 18.81 14.16
C GLU A 552 13.85 19.47 13.03
N TYR A 553 14.16 18.71 11.99
CA TYR A 553 14.93 19.21 10.85
C TYR A 553 14.19 20.34 10.11
N TYR A 554 12.88 20.18 9.88
CA TYR A 554 12.08 21.22 9.22
C TYR A 554 11.93 22.44 10.11
N PHE A 555 11.69 22.25 11.40
CA PHE A 555 11.59 23.32 12.36
C PHE A 555 12.88 24.15 12.43
N LYS A 556 14.03 23.51 12.63
CA LYS A 556 15.34 24.20 12.68
C LYS A 556 15.62 24.97 11.39
N LYS A 557 15.26 24.43 10.23
CA LYS A 557 15.44 25.09 8.95
C LYS A 557 14.53 26.32 8.80
N ILE A 558 13.28 26.22 9.24
CA ILE A 558 12.33 27.35 9.24
C ILE A 558 12.85 28.45 10.16
N VAL A 559 13.25 28.12 11.38
CA VAL A 559 13.81 29.09 12.34
C VAL A 559 15.03 29.78 11.75
N GLN A 560 15.92 29.05 11.08
CA GLN A 560 17.10 29.63 10.43
C GLN A 560 16.72 30.58 9.29
N GLU A 561 15.69 30.28 8.50
CA GLU A 561 15.17 31.17 7.46
C GLU A 561 14.59 32.44 8.07
N LEU A 562 13.77 32.36 9.13
CA LEU A 562 13.19 33.53 9.83
C LEU A 562 14.27 34.46 10.42
N VAL A 563 15.35 33.89 10.98
CA VAL A 563 16.48 34.68 11.49
C VAL A 563 17.22 35.38 10.35
N ASN A 564 17.45 34.68 9.23
CA ASN A 564 18.15 35.26 8.07
C ASN A 564 17.35 36.40 7.42
N GLU A 565 16.02 36.29 7.42
CA GLU A 565 15.09 37.30 6.91
C GLU A 565 14.83 38.44 7.90
N LYS A 566 15.43 38.35 9.10
CA LYS A 566 15.26 39.31 10.21
C LYS A 566 13.82 39.43 10.71
N GLU A 567 13.02 38.42 10.48
CA GLU A 567 11.66 38.30 11.04
C GLU A 567 11.68 37.81 12.49
N LEU A 568 12.76 37.15 12.92
CA LEU A 568 12.93 36.64 14.28
C LEU A 568 14.29 37.01 14.86
N ASN A 569 14.31 37.52 16.09
CA ASN A 569 15.53 37.79 16.80
C ASN A 569 15.81 36.69 17.84
N LEU A 570 16.77 35.81 17.55
CA LEU A 570 17.21 34.77 18.49
C LEU A 570 18.25 35.21 19.51
N HIS A 571 18.50 36.51 19.69
CA HIS A 571 19.41 37.01 20.72
C HIS A 571 18.86 36.71 22.10
N ILE A 572 19.30 35.61 22.64
CA ILE A 572 18.73 34.85 23.76
C ILE A 572 19.17 35.41 25.12
N ARG A 573 20.14 36.32 25.14
CA ARG A 573 20.64 36.96 26.35
C ARG A 573 20.58 38.48 26.21
N PRO A 574 20.30 39.19 27.34
CA PRO A 574 20.33 40.64 27.34
C PRO A 574 21.66 41.23 26.89
N ASP A 575 22.76 40.46 27.03
CA ASP A 575 24.13 40.87 26.64
C ASP A 575 24.50 40.43 25.20
N GLY A 576 23.59 39.74 24.47
CA GLY A 576 23.85 39.27 23.10
C GLY A 576 24.94 38.19 23.01
N SER A 577 25.40 37.60 24.11
CA SER A 577 26.53 36.67 24.10
C SER A 577 26.11 35.25 23.83
N THR A 578 26.79 34.58 22.88
CA THR A 578 26.66 33.15 22.55
C THR A 578 27.84 32.31 23.11
N LYS A 579 28.63 32.87 24.01
CA LYS A 579 29.93 32.33 24.44
C LYS A 579 29.92 30.87 24.92
N TYR A 580 28.82 30.43 25.56
CA TYR A 580 28.72 29.09 26.15
C TYR A 580 27.68 28.19 25.46
N ASN A 581 26.81 28.75 24.67
CA ASN A 581 25.79 27.98 23.95
C ASN A 581 25.53 28.60 22.56
N PRO A 582 26.29 28.18 21.53
CA PRO A 582 26.17 28.72 20.19
C PRO A 582 24.85 28.30 19.50
N GLU A 583 24.20 27.24 19.98
CA GLU A 583 22.90 26.80 19.46
C GLU A 583 21.76 27.14 20.44
N PRO A 584 20.58 27.54 19.92
CA PRO A 584 19.39 27.75 20.74
C PRO A 584 18.97 26.45 21.45
N ASP A 585 18.58 26.57 22.73
CA ASP A 585 18.02 25.47 23.52
C ASP A 585 16.57 25.21 23.09
N PHE A 586 16.37 24.26 22.19
CA PHE A 586 15.07 23.85 21.70
C PHE A 586 14.56 22.62 22.44
N LYS A 587 13.52 22.79 23.27
CA LYS A 587 12.90 21.69 24.00
C LYS A 587 11.50 21.38 23.47
N PHE A 588 11.32 20.17 22.99
CA PHE A 588 10.04 19.69 22.47
C PHE A 588 9.20 19.06 23.60
N VAL A 589 7.91 19.36 23.62
CA VAL A 589 6.94 18.71 24.51
C VAL A 589 5.93 17.92 23.68
N VAL A 590 5.90 16.61 23.91
CA VAL A 590 4.95 15.71 23.28
C VAL A 590 3.93 15.27 24.32
N ILE A 591 2.65 15.56 24.07
CA ILE A 591 1.57 15.19 24.98
C ILE A 591 0.90 13.91 24.50
N GLU A 592 1.19 12.80 25.15
CA GLU A 592 0.56 11.51 24.88
C GLU A 592 -0.74 11.36 25.69
N LYS A 593 -1.73 10.74 25.06
CA LYS A 593 -3.00 10.40 25.71
C LYS A 593 -3.02 8.92 26.03
N PHE A 594 -3.46 8.58 27.25
CA PHE A 594 -3.78 7.19 27.62
C PHE A 594 -5.26 7.05 27.96
N LEU A 595 -5.79 5.84 27.80
CA LEU A 595 -7.19 5.56 28.09
C LEU A 595 -7.41 5.44 29.59
N SER A 596 -8.22 6.32 30.18
CA SER A 596 -8.61 6.21 31.59
C SER A 596 -9.67 5.12 31.77
N VAL A 597 -9.60 4.41 32.89
CA VAL A 597 -10.56 3.35 33.28
C VAL A 597 -11.95 3.92 33.59
N GLU A 598 -12.01 5.22 33.90
CA GLU A 598 -13.24 5.92 34.33
C GLU A 598 -14.22 6.27 33.21
N ASN A 599 -13.89 5.90 31.97
CA ASN A 599 -14.72 6.25 30.82
C ASN A 599 -15.83 5.25 30.55
N GLU A 600 -17.07 5.71 30.49
CA GLU A 600 -18.20 4.94 29.97
C GLU A 600 -18.32 5.12 28.45
N PHE A 601 -17.88 4.10 27.70
CA PHE A 601 -18.03 4.05 26.25
C PHE A 601 -19.16 3.15 25.82
N SER A 602 -19.74 3.43 24.65
CA SER A 602 -20.48 2.38 23.96
C SER A 602 -19.57 1.16 23.73
N ILE A 603 -20.12 -0.05 23.76
CA ILE A 603 -19.35 -1.30 23.58
C ILE A 603 -18.46 -1.22 22.32
N ARG A 604 -18.99 -0.70 21.23
CA ARG A 604 -18.27 -0.53 19.95
C ARG A 604 -17.09 0.41 20.08
N ASP A 605 -17.29 1.60 20.63
CA ASP A 605 -16.25 2.63 20.73
C ASP A 605 -15.18 2.22 21.73
N GLY A 606 -15.59 1.55 22.83
CA GLY A 606 -14.67 0.99 23.82
C GLY A 606 -13.73 -0.08 23.24
N LEU A 607 -14.28 -1.04 22.49
CA LEU A 607 -13.48 -2.06 21.80
C LEU A 607 -12.51 -1.46 20.79
N LEU A 608 -12.98 -0.51 19.97
CA LEU A 608 -12.14 0.17 18.97
C LEU A 608 -10.99 0.94 19.62
N LEU A 609 -11.25 1.65 20.72
CA LEU A 609 -10.23 2.42 21.41
C LEU A 609 -9.23 1.51 22.15
N GLN A 610 -9.68 0.44 22.81
CA GLN A 610 -8.78 -0.53 23.44
C GLN A 610 -7.85 -1.18 22.40
N ALA A 611 -8.40 -1.63 21.28
CA ALA A 611 -7.61 -2.19 20.19
C ALA A 611 -6.63 -1.15 19.61
N TYR A 612 -7.06 0.10 19.44
CA TYR A 612 -6.20 1.19 18.97
C TYR A 612 -5.01 1.45 19.90
N PHE A 613 -5.24 1.53 21.24
CA PHE A 613 -4.15 1.76 22.17
C PHE A 613 -3.18 0.56 22.24
N LYS A 614 -3.69 -0.67 22.11
CA LYS A 614 -2.83 -1.86 21.98
C LYS A 614 -1.97 -1.80 20.71
N LEU A 615 -2.57 -1.45 19.56
CA LEU A 615 -1.83 -1.28 18.30
C LEU A 615 -0.84 -0.11 18.38
N LYS A 616 -1.18 0.99 19.05
CA LYS A 616 -0.28 2.13 19.25
C LYS A 616 0.95 1.73 20.06
N ASN A 617 0.79 0.90 21.08
CA ASN A 617 1.91 0.41 21.90
C ASN A 617 2.84 -0.55 21.15
N LEU A 618 2.34 -1.23 20.11
CA LEU A 618 3.17 -2.06 19.21
C LEU A 618 3.90 -1.24 18.14
N GLY A 619 3.45 -0.01 17.90
CA GLY A 619 4.04 0.91 16.93
C GLY A 619 5.21 1.73 17.49
N LEU A 620 5.57 2.79 16.76
CA LEU A 620 6.54 3.79 17.21
C LEU A 620 5.93 4.70 18.28
N SER A 621 6.75 5.13 19.27
CA SER A 621 6.39 6.23 20.17
C SER A 621 6.09 7.51 19.37
N ASP A 622 5.26 8.39 19.93
CA ASP A 622 4.90 9.64 19.26
C ASP A 622 6.15 10.49 18.94
N GLU A 623 7.18 10.49 19.80
CA GLU A 623 8.48 11.14 19.57
C GLU A 623 9.14 10.68 18.27
N LYS A 624 9.35 9.37 18.14
CA LYS A 624 9.96 8.77 16.94
C LYS A 624 9.07 8.93 15.71
N ALA A 625 7.75 8.88 15.92
CA ALA A 625 6.77 9.03 14.86
C ALA A 625 6.76 10.43 14.22
N PHE A 626 7.19 11.46 14.96
CA PHE A 626 7.38 12.82 14.46
C PHE A 626 8.82 13.14 14.06
N GLY A 627 9.75 12.18 14.21
CA GLY A 627 11.16 12.38 13.87
C GLY A 627 11.87 13.33 14.85
N LEU A 628 11.56 13.16 16.15
CA LEU A 628 12.14 13.90 17.28
C LEU A 628 13.12 13.02 18.09
N ASP A 629 13.56 11.90 17.55
CA ASP A 629 14.39 10.90 18.23
C ASP A 629 15.79 11.39 18.64
N LYS A 630 16.20 12.54 18.13
CA LYS A 630 17.48 13.17 18.41
C LYS A 630 17.35 14.48 19.17
N SER A 631 16.13 14.93 19.45
CA SER A 631 15.81 16.19 20.09
C SER A 631 15.78 16.06 21.62
N ASP A 632 15.91 17.17 22.35
CA ASP A 632 15.53 17.22 23.75
C ASP A 632 14.00 17.22 23.85
N VAL A 633 13.43 16.06 24.21
CA VAL A 633 11.99 15.81 24.23
C VAL A 633 11.52 15.46 25.62
N VAL A 634 10.47 16.13 26.06
CA VAL A 634 9.75 15.80 27.29
C VAL A 634 8.40 15.20 26.90
N THR A 635 8.13 13.96 27.31
CA THR A 635 6.86 13.30 27.07
C THR A 635 5.96 13.41 28.30
N GLU A 636 4.79 14.04 28.12
CA GLU A 636 3.78 14.16 29.16
C GLU A 636 2.59 13.24 28.87
N GLN A 637 2.12 12.53 29.90
CA GLN A 637 0.95 11.67 29.79
C GLN A 637 -0.28 12.34 30.38
N ILE A 638 -1.36 12.41 29.60
CA ILE A 638 -2.64 12.99 30.04
C ILE A 638 -3.74 11.94 29.83
N PRO A 639 -4.59 11.71 30.86
CA PRO A 639 -5.72 10.79 30.71
C PRO A 639 -6.71 11.32 29.67
N LEU A 640 -7.21 10.42 28.85
CA LEU A 640 -8.30 10.68 27.94
C LEU A 640 -9.60 10.49 28.70
N VAL A 641 -10.23 11.60 29.14
CA VAL A 641 -11.51 11.56 29.83
C VAL A 641 -12.59 11.98 28.83
N TYR A 642 -13.49 11.06 28.48
CA TYR A 642 -14.59 11.31 27.54
C TYR A 642 -15.85 11.82 28.22
N HIS A 643 -16.19 11.20 29.35
CA HIS A 643 -17.29 11.61 30.20
C HIS A 643 -16.75 11.78 31.62
N PRO A 644 -16.55 13.00 32.10
CA PRO A 644 -16.28 13.19 33.50
C PRO A 644 -17.49 12.69 34.30
N ILE A 645 -17.23 11.95 35.37
CA ILE A 645 -18.27 11.53 36.28
C ILE A 645 -19.01 12.81 36.73
N GLN A 646 -20.24 12.94 36.30
CA GLN A 646 -21.10 14.07 36.68
C GLN A 646 -21.86 13.64 37.93
N ASN A 647 -21.80 14.48 38.96
CA ASN A 647 -22.59 14.40 40.20
C ASN A 647 -22.28 13.18 41.10
N VAL A 648 -21.04 13.14 41.63
CA VAL A 648 -20.78 12.40 42.87
C VAL A 648 -21.02 13.32 44.02
N GLU A 649 -22.10 13.17 44.74
CA GLU A 649 -22.31 13.82 46.04
C GLU A 649 -21.47 13.07 47.05
N LEU A 650 -20.41 13.74 47.55
CA LEU A 650 -19.58 13.19 48.63
C LEU A 650 -20.14 13.69 49.96
N GLU A 651 -20.66 12.78 50.77
CA GLU A 651 -21.08 13.07 52.13
C GLU A 651 -19.90 12.96 53.09
N ARG A 652 -19.58 14.05 53.80
CA ARG A 652 -18.50 14.06 54.74
C ARG A 652 -18.96 13.40 56.06
N ILE A 653 -18.49 12.22 56.37
CA ILE A 653 -18.65 11.55 57.66
C ILE A 653 -17.67 12.25 58.65
N ARG A 654 -18.19 13.02 59.61
CA ARG A 654 -17.38 13.56 60.70
C ARG A 654 -17.12 12.41 61.69
N THR A 655 -15.92 11.86 61.69
CA THR A 655 -15.45 10.94 62.75
C THR A 655 -15.42 11.74 64.06
N ARG A 656 -16.27 11.44 65.04
CA ARG A 656 -16.11 11.89 66.42
C ARG A 656 -14.79 11.33 66.92
N ASN A 657 -13.84 12.26 67.32
CA ASN A 657 -12.70 11.81 68.08
C ASN A 657 -13.23 11.26 69.39
N TYR A 658 -13.16 9.96 69.61
CA TYR A 658 -13.18 9.36 70.93
C TYR A 658 -11.78 9.58 71.49
N LEU A 659 -11.64 10.61 72.35
CA LEU A 659 -10.61 10.71 73.34
C LEU A 659 -11.10 9.95 74.58
#